data_d368a827cd1b7b696a821d365c3f5557
#
_entry.id   d368a827cd1b7b696a821d365c3f5557
#
_cell.length_a   1.000
_cell.length_b   1.000
_cell.length_c   1.000
_cell.angle_alpha   90.00
_cell.angle_beta   90.00
_cell.angle_gamma   90.00
#
_symmetry.space_group_name_H-M   'P 1'
#
loop_
_entity.id
_entity.type
_entity.pdbx_description
1 polymer ?
#
loop_
_entity_poly.entity_id
_entity_poly.type
_entity_poly.pdbx_seq_one_letter_code
_entity_poly.pdbx_strand_id
1 'polypeptide(L)'
;MKKLTLIQLLATIGMGIHLYSCQTNKEISEDLFLRYNQPASIWEEALPVGNGRLGAMIFGHPFQECIQVNEESLWSGAPINSNNPKAAKNLDKIRELILDHQYESAKKLAAETMVGTPPCVRSYQTLGNIQLDYSIQDTTQYSRSLNLNRGISTTQFQSQGIGYKQEVFASAVDNVLVTRLSCSQAEGLNVLVRLTREKDIQLSVQDNEIILEGQVIDEDNPRSGPGGKHMKFAAKLHILHEGGNLIAKDGGIYIEKAHQATLLLSAATDYNLSQLNFDRSIQPLNVCNQILEKACQQSYDALLARHIEDHTSVFNRVSIDLGKTPQDTLPTNVRLEAFKAGADDPSLIALYFQYGRYLLMNSSRTPGILPANLQGIWNKDFDAPWGADFHTNINLQMNYWPAEVCNLSETALPLISFMEKLQEPGSVTAKEMYHSRGWTVHHLTDPFGRTAVMDGVWGCFPMGGPWMTFPIFEHYAFTQDHDFLKKTAYPILKSSAQFVLDFLIKDKKGQWVTAPSNSPENAYIDPVSGKPMDITYASTMDIQIITELFNNCILSSQILGEDTAFADTLSQVMKNLPPVKVSPSLGGIQEWIEDYQEAAPGHRHISHLLGLHPGTQITPSTPDLFAAAQKTIALRLASGGGHTGWSRAWIINFYARLLDGDNALHHIGELLKKSTHPNLFDDHPPFQIDGNFGGTAGIAEMLVQSHADYIHLLPALPEAWHTGSFKGLKARGNFEVSCTWNENKLQEASITSLAGKDCSIRSEVPVKVWANGKEIASSTSVTANGNTYYEIHFPTETNETYIIKTY
;
A
#
# COMPACT_ATOMS: atom_id res chain seq x y z
N MET A 1 44.40 77.00 -23.74
CA MET A 1 44.92 76.66 -25.06
C MET A 1 45.46 75.23 -25.06
N LYS A 2 45.15 74.49 -26.11
CA LYS A 2 45.73 73.17 -26.53
C LYS A 2 45.58 71.98 -25.58
N LYS A 3 44.62 71.15 -25.86
CA LYS A 3 44.61 69.83 -26.57
C LYS A 3 45.99 69.15 -26.64
N LEU A 4 46.14 67.94 -26.12
CA LEU A 4 46.57 66.78 -26.87
C LEU A 4 46.22 65.43 -26.15
N THR A 5 45.84 64.54 -26.95
CA THR A 5 45.39 63.22 -26.90
C THR A 5 46.39 62.20 -26.28
N LEU A 6 45.87 61.28 -25.44
CA LEU A 6 46.62 60.15 -24.91
C LEU A 6 46.05 58.84 -25.55
N ILE A 7 46.94 58.11 -26.19
CA ILE A 7 46.67 56.77 -26.72
C ILE A 7 47.15 55.75 -25.69
N GLN A 8 46.23 54.83 -25.40
CA GLN A 8 46.33 53.73 -24.44
C GLN A 8 47.26 52.61 -24.94
N LEU A 9 47.95 51.98 -24.01
CA LEU A 9 48.40 50.62 -24.14
C LEU A 9 47.90 49.77 -22.93
N LEU A 10 46.92 48.97 -23.16
CA LEU A 10 46.40 47.99 -22.20
C LEU A 10 47.03 46.65 -22.48
N ALA A 11 47.80 46.18 -21.54
CA ALA A 11 48.26 44.78 -21.47
C ALA A 11 47.17 43.98 -20.79
N THR A 12 46.51 43.09 -21.51
CA THR A 12 45.53 42.14 -21.03
C THR A 12 46.24 40.92 -20.40
N ILE A 13 46.14 40.77 -19.08
CA ILE A 13 46.37 39.53 -18.38
C ILE A 13 45.03 38.78 -18.37
N GLY A 14 44.87 37.76 -19.23
CA GLY A 14 43.74 36.90 -19.26
C GLY A 14 43.85 35.86 -18.15
N MET A 15 43.12 36.04 -17.04
CA MET A 15 42.79 34.96 -16.14
C MET A 15 41.56 34.23 -16.70
N GLY A 16 41.80 33.06 -17.32
CA GLY A 16 40.75 32.15 -17.73
C GLY A 16 40.10 31.54 -16.50
N ILE A 17 38.92 32.05 -16.12
CA ILE A 17 38.01 31.34 -15.20
C ILE A 17 37.32 30.26 -16.04
N HIS A 18 37.79 29.02 -15.96
CA HIS A 18 37.03 27.87 -16.40
C HIS A 18 35.85 27.67 -15.42
N LEU A 19 34.69 28.25 -15.75
CA LEU A 19 33.43 27.79 -15.21
C LEU A 19 33.20 26.37 -15.74
N TYR A 20 33.56 25.37 -14.94
CA TYR A 20 32.98 24.04 -15.11
C TYR A 20 31.48 24.15 -14.84
N SER A 21 30.69 24.36 -15.89
CA SER A 21 29.28 24.06 -15.88
C SER A 21 29.17 22.55 -15.73
N CYS A 22 28.89 22.11 -14.52
CA CYS A 22 28.38 20.79 -14.27
C CYS A 22 26.97 20.75 -14.86
N GLN A 23 26.85 20.54 -16.17
CA GLN A 23 25.62 20.06 -16.77
C GLN A 23 25.46 18.63 -16.26
N THR A 24 24.75 18.48 -15.13
CA THR A 24 24.05 17.25 -14.88
C THR A 24 23.10 17.08 -16.06
N ASN A 25 23.41 16.19 -16.98
CA ASN A 25 22.44 15.62 -17.88
C ASN A 25 21.38 14.97 -16.96
N LYS A 26 20.31 15.69 -16.65
CA LYS A 26 19.07 15.06 -16.25
C LYS A 26 18.68 14.23 -17.48
N GLU A 27 18.99 12.94 -17.45
CA GLU A 27 18.28 11.99 -18.28
C GLU A 27 16.78 12.22 -18.00
N ILE A 28 16.11 12.84 -18.95
CA ILE A 28 14.64 12.99 -18.88
C ILE A 28 14.13 11.56 -19.03
N SER A 29 13.77 10.93 -17.93
CA SER A 29 13.05 9.68 -17.97
C SER A 29 11.80 9.92 -18.81
N GLU A 30 11.56 9.09 -19.81
CA GLU A 30 10.32 9.20 -20.58
C GLU A 30 9.15 9.07 -19.62
N ASP A 31 8.17 9.99 -19.72
CA ASP A 31 6.98 9.96 -18.89
C ASP A 31 6.23 8.64 -19.09
N LEU A 32 5.82 8.04 -17.98
CA LEU A 32 5.06 6.79 -17.94
C LEU A 32 3.56 7.08 -18.05
N PHE A 33 2.90 6.40 -18.96
CA PHE A 33 1.48 6.60 -19.23
C PHE A 33 0.68 5.32 -19.24
N LEU A 34 -0.51 5.37 -18.63
CA LEU A 34 -1.62 4.54 -19.07
C LEU A 34 -2.34 5.29 -20.21
N ARG A 35 -2.54 4.63 -21.36
CA ARG A 35 -3.11 5.26 -22.58
C ARG A 35 -4.28 4.47 -23.11
N TYR A 36 -5.34 5.16 -23.57
CA TYR A 36 -6.54 4.57 -24.14
C TYR A 36 -7.06 5.43 -25.29
N ASN A 37 -7.66 4.80 -26.28
CA ASN A 37 -8.26 5.46 -27.44
C ASN A 37 -9.79 5.41 -27.43
N GLN A 38 -10.39 5.07 -26.29
CA GLN A 38 -11.84 5.04 -26.06
C GLN A 38 -12.16 5.45 -24.61
N PRO A 39 -13.36 6.00 -24.35
CA PRO A 39 -13.82 6.30 -23.01
C PRO A 39 -13.95 5.01 -22.19
N ALA A 40 -13.97 5.14 -20.86
CA ALA A 40 -14.31 4.06 -19.96
C ALA A 40 -15.81 3.78 -20.03
N SER A 41 -16.18 2.51 -20.20
CA SER A 41 -17.56 2.05 -20.18
C SER A 41 -17.98 1.54 -18.80
N ILE A 42 -17.01 1.07 -18.01
CA ILE A 42 -17.18 0.58 -16.65
C ILE A 42 -16.16 1.24 -15.72
N TRP A 43 -16.40 1.16 -14.43
CA TRP A 43 -15.54 1.80 -13.41
C TRP A 43 -14.10 1.28 -13.43
N GLU A 44 -13.91 0.00 -13.67
CA GLU A 44 -12.60 -0.69 -13.75
C GLU A 44 -11.82 -0.36 -15.04
N GLU A 45 -12.34 0.50 -15.90
CA GLU A 45 -11.65 1.11 -17.04
C GLU A 45 -11.29 2.57 -16.78
N ALA A 46 -11.91 3.22 -15.77
CA ALA A 46 -11.66 4.62 -15.45
C ALA A 46 -10.25 4.83 -14.87
N LEU A 47 -9.74 6.06 -14.96
CA LEU A 47 -8.38 6.40 -14.54
C LEU A 47 -8.38 7.03 -13.13
N PRO A 48 -7.60 6.47 -12.18
CA PRO A 48 -7.56 6.97 -10.81
C PRO A 48 -6.62 8.17 -10.68
N VAL A 49 -7.06 9.20 -9.96
CA VAL A 49 -6.20 10.23 -9.36
C VAL A 49 -6.46 10.30 -7.87
N GLY A 50 -5.49 10.78 -7.09
CA GLY A 50 -5.65 10.91 -5.64
C GLY A 50 -4.55 11.75 -5.01
N ASN A 51 -4.75 12.11 -3.74
CA ASN A 51 -3.77 12.87 -2.96
C ASN A 51 -3.59 12.33 -1.52
N GLY A 52 -4.07 11.10 -1.27
CA GLY A 52 -4.12 10.48 0.05
C GLY A 52 -5.44 10.74 0.78
N ARG A 53 -6.15 11.84 0.51
CA ARG A 53 -7.41 12.20 1.14
C ARG A 53 -8.60 12.22 0.18
N LEU A 54 -8.44 12.82 -0.99
CA LEU A 54 -9.41 12.80 -2.07
C LEU A 54 -8.96 11.83 -3.15
N GLY A 55 -9.87 10.99 -3.60
CA GLY A 55 -9.69 10.12 -4.75
C GLY A 55 -10.73 10.40 -5.82
N ALA A 56 -10.38 10.22 -7.09
CA ALA A 56 -11.35 10.30 -8.17
C ALA A 56 -11.06 9.29 -9.28
N MET A 57 -12.14 8.78 -9.92
CA MET A 57 -12.08 7.91 -11.09
C MET A 57 -12.64 8.66 -12.29
N ILE A 58 -11.81 8.83 -13.32
CA ILE A 58 -12.10 9.64 -14.51
C ILE A 58 -12.46 8.72 -15.68
N PHE A 59 -13.71 8.80 -16.14
CA PHE A 59 -14.20 7.96 -17.25
C PHE A 59 -13.74 8.49 -18.61
N GLY A 60 -13.56 9.79 -18.76
CA GLY A 60 -13.13 10.42 -20.00
C GLY A 60 -14.21 10.41 -21.09
N HIS A 61 -15.51 10.45 -20.72
CA HIS A 61 -16.57 10.36 -21.70
C HIS A 61 -16.85 11.73 -22.36
N PRO A 62 -16.76 11.87 -23.71
CA PRO A 62 -16.80 13.17 -24.37
C PRO A 62 -18.17 13.85 -24.36
N PHE A 63 -19.26 13.11 -24.15
CA PHE A 63 -20.62 13.66 -24.11
C PHE A 63 -21.12 13.88 -22.68
N GLN A 64 -20.93 12.88 -21.85
CA GLN A 64 -21.40 12.83 -20.46
C GLN A 64 -20.28 12.31 -19.58
N GLU A 65 -19.35 13.18 -19.23
CA GLU A 65 -18.25 12.83 -18.36
C GLU A 65 -18.75 12.54 -16.93
N CYS A 66 -18.22 11.48 -16.36
CA CYS A 66 -18.36 11.15 -14.97
C CYS A 66 -16.99 11.17 -14.29
N ILE A 67 -16.84 11.99 -13.27
CA ILE A 67 -15.70 11.95 -12.36
C ILE A 67 -16.28 11.49 -11.01
N GLN A 68 -16.15 10.18 -10.72
CA GLN A 68 -16.59 9.63 -9.44
C GLN A 68 -15.58 10.00 -8.37
N VAL A 69 -16.02 10.46 -7.19
CA VAL A 69 -15.17 11.05 -6.16
C VAL A 69 -15.33 10.34 -4.84
N ASN A 70 -14.22 10.22 -4.12
CA ASN A 70 -14.14 9.72 -2.75
C ASN A 70 -13.46 10.73 -1.81
N GLU A 71 -13.81 10.66 -0.55
CA GLU A 71 -13.12 11.27 0.58
C GLU A 71 -12.81 10.16 1.61
N GLU A 72 -11.55 10.03 2.06
CA GLU A 72 -11.04 8.86 2.79
C GLU A 72 -11.81 8.52 4.07
N SER A 73 -12.39 9.52 4.73
CA SER A 73 -13.05 9.36 6.02
C SER A 73 -14.58 9.23 5.92
N LEU A 74 -15.16 9.22 4.71
CA LEU A 74 -16.60 9.09 4.53
C LEU A 74 -17.06 7.64 4.67
N TRP A 75 -17.44 7.28 5.89
CA TRP A 75 -17.88 5.92 6.24
C TRP A 75 -19.27 5.93 6.85
N SER A 76 -20.02 4.84 6.66
CA SER A 76 -21.20 4.55 7.47
C SER A 76 -20.80 3.97 8.84
N GLY A 77 -21.70 4.07 9.81
CA GLY A 77 -21.46 3.56 11.16
C GLY A 77 -21.05 4.63 12.18
N ALA A 78 -20.73 4.14 13.35
CA ALA A 78 -20.32 4.91 14.52
C ALA A 78 -19.49 4.03 15.46
N PRO A 79 -18.74 4.61 16.42
CA PRO A 79 -18.02 3.84 17.43
C PRO A 79 -18.97 2.93 18.22
N ILE A 80 -18.63 1.64 18.31
CA ILE A 80 -19.35 0.65 19.09
C ILE A 80 -18.32 -0.26 19.77
N ASN A 81 -18.42 -0.44 21.08
CA ASN A 81 -17.76 -1.55 21.76
C ASN A 81 -18.47 -2.85 21.38
N SER A 82 -17.91 -3.59 20.44
CA SER A 82 -18.46 -4.88 19.96
C SER A 82 -17.94 -6.09 20.75
N ASN A 83 -17.14 -5.91 21.79
CA ASN A 83 -16.63 -7.02 22.57
C ASN A 83 -17.77 -7.86 23.17
N ASN A 84 -17.69 -9.18 22.97
CA ASN A 84 -18.71 -10.04 23.55
C ASN A 84 -18.53 -10.11 25.08
N PRO A 85 -19.52 -9.70 25.86
CA PRO A 85 -19.39 -9.65 27.34
C PRO A 85 -19.28 -11.04 28.01
N LYS A 86 -19.46 -12.12 27.22
CA LYS A 86 -19.29 -13.49 27.69
C LYS A 86 -17.88 -14.03 27.46
N ALA A 87 -17.05 -13.32 26.65
CA ALA A 87 -15.76 -13.84 26.17
C ALA A 87 -14.84 -14.26 27.31
N ALA A 88 -14.46 -13.34 28.17
CA ALA A 88 -13.52 -13.62 29.26
C ALA A 88 -14.01 -14.72 30.23
N LYS A 89 -15.32 -14.79 30.49
CA LYS A 89 -15.89 -15.82 31.39
C LYS A 89 -15.80 -17.24 30.85
N ASN A 90 -15.72 -17.37 29.52
CA ASN A 90 -15.69 -18.67 28.84
C ASN A 90 -14.32 -19.00 28.25
N LEU A 91 -13.37 -18.07 28.31
CA LEU A 91 -12.04 -18.22 27.71
C LEU A 91 -11.31 -19.46 28.22
N ASP A 92 -11.25 -19.66 29.54
CA ASP A 92 -10.58 -20.84 30.13
C ASP A 92 -11.24 -22.15 29.73
N LYS A 93 -12.58 -22.18 29.62
CA LYS A 93 -13.29 -23.36 29.13
C LYS A 93 -13.04 -23.63 27.64
N ILE A 94 -12.94 -22.59 26.82
CA ILE A 94 -12.55 -22.72 25.40
C ILE A 94 -11.14 -23.29 25.31
N ARG A 95 -10.21 -22.77 26.10
CA ARG A 95 -8.81 -23.21 26.18
C ARG A 95 -8.71 -24.68 26.59
N GLU A 96 -9.44 -25.07 27.64
CA GLU A 96 -9.51 -26.49 28.09
C GLU A 96 -9.99 -27.40 26.96
N LEU A 97 -11.11 -27.04 26.31
CA LEU A 97 -11.68 -27.83 25.20
C LEU A 97 -10.70 -27.94 24.01
N ILE A 98 -10.00 -26.89 23.67
CA ILE A 98 -8.99 -26.89 22.60
C ILE A 98 -7.83 -27.80 22.96
N LEU A 99 -7.25 -27.67 24.18
CA LEU A 99 -6.12 -28.48 24.64
C LEU A 99 -6.47 -29.96 24.85
N ASP A 100 -7.76 -30.25 25.01
CA ASP A 100 -8.32 -31.60 25.07
C ASP A 100 -8.77 -32.12 23.68
N HIS A 101 -8.45 -31.43 22.62
CA HIS A 101 -8.82 -31.74 21.21
C HIS A 101 -10.33 -31.87 20.98
N GLN A 102 -11.17 -31.23 21.81
CA GLN A 102 -12.61 -31.14 21.66
C GLN A 102 -13.02 -29.94 20.79
N TYR A 103 -12.46 -29.87 19.58
CA TYR A 103 -12.54 -28.69 18.70
C TYR A 103 -13.98 -28.30 18.30
N GLU A 104 -14.87 -29.29 18.06
CA GLU A 104 -16.29 -28.99 17.74
C GLU A 104 -16.99 -28.26 18.89
N SER A 105 -16.76 -28.73 20.14
CA SER A 105 -17.29 -28.08 21.31
C SER A 105 -16.70 -26.71 21.57
N ALA A 106 -15.40 -26.57 21.35
CA ALA A 106 -14.69 -25.30 21.48
C ALA A 106 -15.21 -24.28 20.44
N LYS A 107 -15.34 -24.68 19.18
CA LYS A 107 -15.90 -23.84 18.11
C LYS A 107 -17.29 -23.37 18.40
N LYS A 108 -18.18 -24.28 18.88
CA LYS A 108 -19.54 -23.92 19.26
C LYS A 108 -19.56 -22.89 20.39
N LEU A 109 -18.78 -23.12 21.46
CA LEU A 109 -18.73 -22.20 22.59
C LEU A 109 -18.11 -20.85 22.17
N ALA A 110 -17.05 -20.85 21.34
CA ALA A 110 -16.47 -19.64 20.80
C ALA A 110 -17.45 -18.84 19.93
N ALA A 111 -18.26 -19.51 19.09
CA ALA A 111 -19.28 -18.84 18.28
C ALA A 111 -20.32 -18.10 19.14
N GLU A 112 -20.69 -18.66 20.29
CA GLU A 112 -21.67 -18.07 21.21
C GLU A 112 -21.08 -16.98 22.12
N THR A 113 -19.77 -17.00 22.36
CA THR A 113 -19.18 -16.22 23.45
C THR A 113 -17.98 -15.34 23.05
N MET A 114 -17.34 -15.58 21.90
CA MET A 114 -16.19 -14.77 21.44
C MET A 114 -16.58 -13.80 20.32
N VAL A 115 -17.52 -14.19 19.43
CA VAL A 115 -17.90 -13.35 18.30
C VAL A 115 -18.55 -12.06 18.81
N GLY A 116 -18.15 -10.96 18.23
CA GLY A 116 -18.57 -9.61 18.57
C GLY A 116 -20.08 -9.37 18.44
N THR A 117 -20.58 -8.40 19.15
CA THR A 117 -22.00 -8.00 19.13
C THR A 117 -22.10 -6.50 18.97
N PRO A 118 -22.43 -6.02 17.76
CA PRO A 118 -22.73 -6.73 16.49
C PRO A 118 -21.47 -7.34 15.83
N PRO A 119 -21.64 -8.38 14.99
CA PRO A 119 -20.52 -9.16 14.46
C PRO A 119 -19.91 -8.60 13.17
N CYS A 120 -20.38 -7.52 12.57
CA CYS A 120 -19.86 -6.95 11.31
C CYS A 120 -19.61 -5.45 11.44
N VAL A 121 -18.67 -4.94 10.64
CA VAL A 121 -18.45 -3.52 10.43
C VAL A 121 -19.46 -2.95 9.41
N ARG A 122 -19.48 -1.63 9.26
CA ARG A 122 -20.18 -0.93 8.18
C ARG A 122 -19.19 -0.48 7.11
N SER A 123 -19.67 0.16 6.04
CA SER A 123 -18.92 0.34 4.80
C SER A 123 -18.34 1.73 4.62
N TYR A 124 -17.18 1.80 3.96
CA TYR A 124 -16.68 2.97 3.27
C TYR A 124 -17.65 3.35 2.14
N GLN A 125 -17.87 4.66 1.90
CA GLN A 125 -18.86 5.13 0.94
C GLN A 125 -18.28 6.03 -0.12
N THR A 126 -18.86 5.97 -1.34
CA THR A 126 -18.62 6.99 -2.37
C THR A 126 -19.07 8.36 -1.87
N LEU A 127 -18.35 9.43 -2.24
CA LEU A 127 -18.79 10.80 -2.00
C LEU A 127 -19.87 11.24 -3.00
N GLY A 128 -19.81 10.74 -4.23
CA GLY A 128 -20.67 11.07 -5.34
C GLY A 128 -19.91 11.36 -6.63
N ASN A 129 -20.52 12.09 -7.56
CA ASN A 129 -19.95 12.31 -8.88
C ASN A 129 -19.97 13.79 -9.26
N ILE A 130 -18.92 14.28 -9.94
CA ILE A 130 -19.00 15.44 -10.80
C ILE A 130 -19.43 14.95 -12.17
N GLN A 131 -20.56 15.46 -12.67
CA GLN A 131 -21.07 15.16 -14.00
C GLN A 131 -20.90 16.38 -14.90
N LEU A 132 -20.37 16.15 -16.12
CA LEU A 132 -20.16 17.18 -17.13
C LEU A 132 -20.91 16.77 -18.40
N ASP A 133 -22.01 17.48 -18.73
CA ASP A 133 -22.74 17.25 -19.96
C ASP A 133 -22.31 18.28 -21.01
N TYR A 134 -21.52 17.83 -21.98
CA TYR A 134 -21.05 18.66 -23.07
C TYR A 134 -22.13 18.82 -24.14
N SER A 135 -22.35 20.07 -24.61
CA SER A 135 -23.28 20.37 -25.68
C SER A 135 -22.66 20.12 -27.06
N ILE A 136 -22.22 18.87 -27.33
CA ILE A 136 -21.63 18.41 -28.58
C ILE A 136 -22.41 17.24 -29.17
N GLN A 137 -22.25 16.96 -30.48
CA GLN A 137 -23.03 15.95 -31.20
C GLN A 137 -22.21 14.80 -31.74
N ASP A 138 -20.91 15.01 -31.96
CA ASP A 138 -19.99 14.04 -32.54
C ASP A 138 -18.64 14.11 -31.84
N THR A 139 -17.81 13.10 -32.03
CA THR A 139 -16.43 13.10 -31.55
C THR A 139 -15.49 12.42 -32.53
N THR A 140 -14.31 13.00 -32.70
CA THR A 140 -13.20 12.43 -33.49
C THR A 140 -11.88 12.65 -32.72
N GLN A 141 -10.83 11.97 -33.11
CA GLN A 141 -9.47 12.10 -32.54
C GLN A 141 -9.45 11.98 -31.01
N TYR A 142 -10.20 10.98 -30.51
CA TYR A 142 -10.30 10.75 -29.08
C TYR A 142 -9.05 10.09 -28.51
N SER A 143 -8.61 10.58 -27.35
CA SER A 143 -7.61 9.90 -26.50
C SER A 143 -7.81 10.25 -25.04
N ARG A 144 -7.48 9.33 -24.14
CA ARG A 144 -7.33 9.59 -22.70
C ARG A 144 -6.07 8.91 -22.16
N SER A 145 -5.47 9.53 -21.17
CA SER A 145 -4.25 9.02 -20.55
C SER A 145 -4.13 9.44 -19.10
N LEU A 146 -3.38 8.65 -18.32
CA LEU A 146 -2.88 9.00 -17.01
C LEU A 146 -1.36 9.07 -17.07
N ASN A 147 -0.80 10.24 -16.83
CA ASN A 147 0.63 10.44 -16.67
C ASN A 147 1.03 10.15 -15.23
N LEU A 148 1.72 9.03 -14.99
CA LEU A 148 2.11 8.60 -13.65
C LEU A 148 3.17 9.52 -13.03
N ASN A 149 4.09 10.05 -13.84
CA ASN A 149 5.14 10.93 -13.34
C ASN A 149 4.60 12.27 -12.84
N ARG A 150 3.48 12.73 -13.40
CA ARG A 150 2.87 14.03 -13.07
C ARG A 150 1.57 13.91 -12.27
N GLY A 151 1.00 12.72 -12.15
CA GLY A 151 -0.28 12.50 -11.46
C GLY A 151 -1.48 13.17 -12.14
N ILE A 152 -1.49 13.23 -13.48
CA ILE A 152 -2.49 13.97 -14.25
C ILE A 152 -3.22 13.04 -15.20
N SER A 153 -4.56 12.97 -15.10
CA SER A 153 -5.42 12.38 -16.12
C SER A 153 -5.78 13.41 -17.17
N THR A 154 -5.61 13.06 -18.45
CA THR A 154 -5.93 13.92 -19.57
C THR A 154 -6.88 13.22 -20.54
N THR A 155 -7.99 13.88 -20.91
CA THR A 155 -8.89 13.47 -21.98
C THR A 155 -8.89 14.52 -23.08
N GLN A 156 -8.77 14.10 -24.32
CA GLN A 156 -8.77 14.97 -25.51
C GLN A 156 -9.68 14.39 -26.60
N PHE A 157 -10.41 15.25 -27.28
CA PHE A 157 -11.25 14.89 -28.43
C PHE A 157 -11.53 16.10 -29.29
N GLN A 158 -12.04 15.86 -30.49
CA GLN A 158 -12.54 16.92 -31.36
C GLN A 158 -14.04 16.73 -31.64
N SER A 159 -14.79 17.84 -31.73
CA SER A 159 -16.17 17.90 -32.21
C SER A 159 -16.32 19.07 -33.16
N GLN A 160 -16.82 18.82 -34.33
CA GLN A 160 -17.05 19.85 -35.38
C GLN A 160 -15.82 20.74 -35.65
N GLY A 161 -14.62 20.16 -35.57
CA GLY A 161 -13.35 20.87 -35.77
C GLY A 161 -12.84 21.65 -34.56
N ILE A 162 -13.58 21.66 -33.44
CA ILE A 162 -13.14 22.25 -32.17
C ILE A 162 -12.46 21.18 -31.35
N GLY A 163 -11.23 21.43 -30.91
CA GLY A 163 -10.51 20.58 -29.99
C GLY A 163 -10.92 20.85 -28.54
N TYR A 164 -11.21 19.83 -27.78
CA TYR A 164 -11.52 19.86 -26.35
C TYR A 164 -10.44 19.13 -25.55
N LYS A 165 -10.09 19.69 -24.40
CA LYS A 165 -9.15 19.06 -23.47
C LYS A 165 -9.66 19.18 -22.04
N GLN A 166 -9.63 18.05 -21.31
CA GLN A 166 -9.88 17.95 -19.88
C GLN A 166 -8.61 17.45 -19.20
N GLU A 167 -8.18 18.13 -18.14
CA GLU A 167 -7.09 17.71 -17.26
C GLU A 167 -7.62 17.61 -15.85
N VAL A 168 -7.35 16.47 -15.18
CA VAL A 168 -7.78 16.22 -13.80
C VAL A 168 -6.61 15.77 -12.96
N PHE A 169 -6.42 16.40 -11.79
CA PHE A 169 -5.43 15.99 -10.79
C PHE A 169 -5.91 16.32 -9.38
N ALA A 170 -5.44 15.56 -8.39
CA ALA A 170 -5.69 15.82 -6.98
C ALA A 170 -4.43 16.40 -6.33
N SER A 171 -4.46 17.69 -6.00
CA SER A 171 -3.34 18.37 -5.34
C SER A 171 -3.29 18.03 -3.87
N ALA A 172 -2.17 17.46 -3.40
CA ALA A 172 -1.94 17.24 -1.98
C ALA A 172 -1.61 18.55 -1.26
N VAL A 173 -0.85 19.44 -1.90
CA VAL A 173 -0.44 20.73 -1.35
C VAL A 173 -1.63 21.66 -1.14
N ASP A 174 -2.56 21.68 -2.11
CA ASP A 174 -3.74 22.57 -2.06
C ASP A 174 -4.97 21.87 -1.49
N ASN A 175 -4.91 20.54 -1.32
CA ASN A 175 -5.97 19.67 -0.79
C ASN A 175 -7.29 19.79 -1.56
N VAL A 176 -7.20 19.85 -2.90
CA VAL A 176 -8.34 19.98 -3.83
C VAL A 176 -8.22 19.02 -5.00
N LEU A 177 -9.34 18.58 -5.53
CA LEU A 177 -9.42 17.99 -6.86
C LEU A 177 -9.61 19.12 -7.88
N VAL A 178 -8.73 19.19 -8.86
CA VAL A 178 -8.73 20.20 -9.92
C VAL A 178 -9.15 19.56 -11.23
N THR A 179 -10.17 20.14 -11.88
CA THR A 179 -10.57 19.76 -13.24
C THR A 179 -10.49 20.98 -14.14
N ARG A 180 -9.59 20.96 -15.12
CA ARG A 180 -9.45 22.02 -16.14
C ARG A 180 -10.15 21.58 -17.41
N LEU A 181 -11.08 22.39 -17.88
CA LEU A 181 -11.77 22.25 -19.15
C LEU A 181 -11.30 23.37 -20.10
N SER A 182 -10.92 23.03 -21.33
CA SER A 182 -10.52 24.00 -22.34
C SER A 182 -10.96 23.57 -23.74
N CYS A 183 -11.13 24.53 -24.62
CA CYS A 183 -11.38 24.27 -26.02
C CYS A 183 -10.52 25.18 -26.93
N SER A 184 -10.29 24.75 -28.19
CA SER A 184 -9.43 25.44 -29.13
C SER A 184 -10.05 26.69 -29.73
N GLN A 185 -11.36 26.90 -29.53
CA GLN A 185 -12.10 28.06 -30.07
C GLN A 185 -12.59 28.95 -28.92
N ALA A 186 -12.38 30.25 -29.03
CA ALA A 186 -13.02 31.21 -28.13
C ALA A 186 -14.54 31.01 -28.15
N GLU A 187 -15.22 31.05 -26.98
CA GLU A 187 -16.65 30.79 -26.83
C GLU A 187 -17.12 29.36 -27.20
N GLY A 188 -16.18 28.41 -27.35
CA GLY A 188 -16.49 27.01 -27.73
C GLY A 188 -16.96 26.12 -26.61
N LEU A 189 -16.65 26.45 -25.36
CA LEU A 189 -16.95 25.58 -24.20
C LEU A 189 -18.39 25.83 -23.69
N ASN A 190 -19.23 24.82 -23.88
CA ASN A 190 -20.63 24.80 -23.45
C ASN A 190 -20.87 23.48 -22.70
N VAL A 191 -20.96 23.55 -21.36
CA VAL A 191 -20.98 22.37 -20.49
C VAL A 191 -21.89 22.62 -19.29
N LEU A 192 -22.78 21.66 -18.98
CA LEU A 192 -23.52 21.66 -17.73
C LEU A 192 -22.75 20.85 -16.67
N VAL A 193 -22.41 21.51 -15.58
CA VAL A 193 -21.68 20.93 -14.43
C VAL A 193 -22.67 20.62 -13.31
N ARG A 194 -22.69 19.39 -12.82
CA ARG A 194 -23.48 18.99 -11.67
C ARG A 194 -22.63 18.24 -10.65
N LEU A 195 -23.01 18.33 -9.39
CA LEU A 195 -22.50 17.48 -8.31
C LEU A 195 -23.65 16.61 -7.84
N THR A 196 -23.47 15.28 -7.83
CA THR A 196 -24.55 14.35 -7.56
C THR A 196 -24.13 13.29 -6.53
N ARG A 197 -25.09 12.90 -5.69
CA ARG A 197 -25.01 11.73 -4.81
C ARG A 197 -26.42 11.18 -4.66
N GLU A 198 -26.57 9.88 -4.62
CA GLU A 198 -27.88 9.20 -4.67
C GLU A 198 -28.75 9.49 -3.44
N LYS A 199 -28.13 9.59 -2.26
CA LYS A 199 -28.87 9.72 -0.99
C LYS A 199 -28.14 10.54 0.06
N ASP A 200 -28.85 10.90 1.13
CA ASP A 200 -28.33 11.52 2.34
C ASP A 200 -27.77 12.93 2.16
N ILE A 201 -28.32 13.70 1.20
CA ILE A 201 -27.80 15.01 0.84
C ILE A 201 -28.87 16.10 0.72
N GLN A 202 -28.39 17.32 0.84
CA GLN A 202 -29.02 18.54 0.36
C GLN A 202 -28.07 19.22 -0.62
N LEU A 203 -28.59 19.65 -1.77
CA LEU A 203 -27.84 20.32 -2.80
C LEU A 203 -28.29 21.79 -2.88
N SER A 204 -27.32 22.70 -2.97
CA SER A 204 -27.58 24.12 -3.27
C SER A 204 -26.64 24.61 -4.36
N VAL A 205 -27.12 25.52 -5.18
CA VAL A 205 -26.36 26.17 -6.26
C VAL A 205 -26.42 27.67 -6.02
N GLN A 206 -25.28 28.30 -5.90
CA GLN A 206 -25.16 29.75 -5.62
C GLN A 206 -24.04 30.34 -6.47
N ASP A 207 -24.35 31.34 -7.28
CA ASP A 207 -23.38 32.01 -8.16
C ASP A 207 -22.52 31.01 -8.98
N ASN A 208 -21.26 30.82 -8.60
CA ASN A 208 -20.31 29.91 -9.24
C ASN A 208 -19.99 28.67 -8.39
N GLU A 209 -20.85 28.34 -7.43
CA GLU A 209 -20.63 27.25 -6.48
C GLU A 209 -21.76 26.22 -6.48
N ILE A 210 -21.39 24.95 -6.42
CA ILE A 210 -22.32 23.86 -6.15
C ILE A 210 -21.92 23.26 -4.80
N ILE A 211 -22.86 23.27 -3.84
CA ILE A 211 -22.62 22.81 -2.47
C ILE A 211 -23.50 21.58 -2.20
N LEU A 212 -22.86 20.53 -1.79
CA LEU A 212 -23.48 19.30 -1.33
C LEU A 212 -23.18 19.15 0.16
N GLU A 213 -24.20 19.15 1.01
CA GLU A 213 -24.09 18.86 2.43
C GLU A 213 -24.91 17.61 2.75
N GLY A 214 -24.39 16.79 3.63
CA GLY A 214 -25.04 15.54 3.96
C GLY A 214 -24.75 15.04 5.36
N GLN A 215 -25.52 14.05 5.73
CA GLN A 215 -25.27 13.25 6.92
C GLN A 215 -25.65 11.81 6.63
N VAL A 216 -24.70 10.89 6.81
CA VAL A 216 -24.92 9.45 6.61
C VAL A 216 -26.07 8.99 7.51
N ILE A 217 -27.07 8.36 6.90
CA ILE A 217 -28.22 7.78 7.59
C ILE A 217 -28.16 6.26 7.41
N ASP A 218 -27.92 5.58 8.52
CA ASP A 218 -27.88 4.12 8.54
C ASP A 218 -29.19 3.54 9.07
N GLU A 219 -29.61 2.42 8.51
CA GLU A 219 -30.71 1.61 9.03
C GLU A 219 -30.24 0.69 10.16
N ASP A 220 -31.16 0.33 11.07
CA ASP A 220 -30.88 -0.70 12.07
C ASP A 220 -30.54 -2.04 11.40
N ASN A 221 -29.41 -2.59 11.77
CA ASN A 221 -28.98 -3.88 11.24
C ASN A 221 -28.41 -4.75 12.38
N PRO A 222 -29.01 -5.92 12.65
CA PRO A 222 -28.53 -6.81 13.73
C PRO A 222 -27.09 -7.28 13.57
N ARG A 223 -26.56 -7.28 12.34
CA ARG A 223 -25.19 -7.71 12.06
C ARG A 223 -24.18 -6.58 12.17
N SER A 224 -24.53 -5.34 11.82
CA SER A 224 -23.59 -4.21 11.78
C SER A 224 -23.90 -3.10 12.81
N GLY A 225 -24.98 -3.25 13.59
CA GLY A 225 -25.30 -2.35 14.71
C GLY A 225 -26.47 -1.41 14.45
N PRO A 226 -26.77 -0.54 15.44
CA PRO A 226 -27.90 0.37 15.39
C PRO A 226 -27.77 1.34 14.23
N GLY A 227 -28.91 1.72 13.67
CA GLY A 227 -29.04 2.80 12.72
C GLY A 227 -29.00 4.16 13.38
N GLY A 228 -29.15 5.20 12.57
CA GLY A 228 -29.19 6.57 13.04
C GLY A 228 -28.53 7.55 12.10
N LYS A 229 -28.42 8.78 12.56
CA LYS A 229 -27.70 9.87 11.87
C LYS A 229 -26.26 9.88 12.34
N HIS A 230 -25.39 9.44 11.47
CA HIS A 230 -23.96 9.29 11.77
C HIS A 230 -23.12 10.44 11.22
N MET A 231 -22.05 10.17 10.49
CA MET A 231 -21.08 11.14 10.02
C MET A 231 -21.71 12.25 9.18
N LYS A 232 -21.36 13.49 9.45
CA LYS A 232 -21.65 14.63 8.58
C LYS A 232 -20.54 14.80 7.54
N PHE A 233 -20.94 15.23 6.35
CA PHE A 233 -20.00 15.50 5.28
C PHE A 233 -20.44 16.69 4.43
N ALA A 234 -19.50 17.29 3.73
CA ALA A 234 -19.78 18.29 2.70
C ALA A 234 -18.82 18.12 1.53
N ALA A 235 -19.29 18.48 0.36
CA ALA A 235 -18.47 18.70 -0.81
C ALA A 235 -18.86 20.04 -1.42
N LYS A 236 -17.85 20.85 -1.80
CA LYS A 236 -18.06 22.15 -2.43
C LYS A 236 -17.25 22.23 -3.71
N LEU A 237 -17.94 22.47 -4.82
CA LEU A 237 -17.36 22.67 -6.13
C LEU A 237 -17.45 24.14 -6.49
N HIS A 238 -16.31 24.78 -6.71
CA HIS A 238 -16.17 26.16 -7.14
C HIS A 238 -15.72 26.23 -8.59
N ILE A 239 -16.36 27.06 -9.42
CA ILE A 239 -16.09 27.19 -10.86
C ILE A 239 -15.47 28.55 -11.14
N LEU A 240 -14.25 28.53 -11.68
CA LEU A 240 -13.56 29.66 -12.27
C LEU A 240 -13.65 29.56 -13.81
N HIS A 241 -13.88 30.64 -14.54
CA HIS A 241 -13.99 30.62 -15.99
C HIS A 241 -13.31 31.79 -16.68
N GLU A 242 -12.95 31.59 -17.94
CA GLU A 242 -12.38 32.60 -18.81
C GLU A 242 -13.28 32.77 -20.04
N GLY A 243 -13.88 33.95 -20.15
CA GLY A 243 -14.93 34.26 -21.14
C GLY A 243 -16.27 33.60 -20.79
N GLY A 244 -17.32 33.95 -21.54
CA GLY A 244 -18.65 33.38 -21.36
C GLY A 244 -19.34 33.74 -20.04
N ASN A 245 -20.35 32.97 -19.69
CA ASN A 245 -21.19 33.19 -18.51
C ASN A 245 -21.39 31.86 -17.72
N LEU A 246 -21.72 32.01 -16.42
CA LEU A 246 -22.21 30.91 -15.58
C LEU A 246 -23.71 31.13 -15.35
N ILE A 247 -24.52 30.08 -15.60
CA ILE A 247 -25.97 30.12 -15.48
C ILE A 247 -26.42 28.97 -14.61
N ALA A 248 -27.08 29.25 -13.49
CA ALA A 248 -27.72 28.22 -12.69
C ALA A 248 -28.85 27.54 -13.50
N LYS A 249 -28.72 26.21 -13.69
CA LYS A 249 -29.62 25.45 -14.56
C LYS A 249 -29.67 23.97 -14.14
N ASP A 250 -30.85 23.40 -14.11
CA ASP A 250 -31.10 21.96 -13.94
C ASP A 250 -30.34 21.34 -12.73
N GLY A 251 -30.30 22.06 -11.59
CA GLY A 251 -29.64 21.61 -10.37
C GLY A 251 -28.09 21.68 -10.43
N GLY A 252 -27.53 22.38 -11.39
CA GLY A 252 -26.09 22.60 -11.59
C GLY A 252 -25.81 23.99 -12.15
N ILE A 253 -24.65 24.17 -12.73
CA ILE A 253 -24.17 25.39 -13.36
C ILE A 253 -23.84 25.10 -14.81
N TYR A 254 -24.50 25.81 -15.73
CA TYR A 254 -24.19 25.77 -17.15
C TYR A 254 -23.14 26.82 -17.47
N ILE A 255 -21.99 26.36 -17.94
CA ILE A 255 -20.92 27.19 -18.50
C ILE A 255 -21.30 27.45 -19.94
N GLU A 256 -21.56 28.69 -20.29
CA GLU A 256 -21.98 29.13 -21.62
C GLU A 256 -20.88 29.91 -22.32
N LYS A 257 -20.43 29.46 -23.47
CA LYS A 257 -19.52 30.19 -24.36
C LYS A 257 -18.21 30.62 -23.71
N ALA A 258 -17.67 29.81 -22.80
CA ALA A 258 -16.35 30.04 -22.22
C ALA A 258 -15.24 29.53 -23.17
N HIS A 259 -14.03 30.01 -22.96
CA HIS A 259 -12.82 29.47 -23.56
C HIS A 259 -12.24 28.38 -22.67
N GLN A 260 -12.23 28.62 -21.38
CA GLN A 260 -11.70 27.69 -20.37
C GLN A 260 -12.52 27.76 -19.07
N ALA A 261 -12.51 26.69 -18.32
CA ALA A 261 -13.04 26.64 -16.95
C ALA A 261 -12.16 25.76 -16.05
N THR A 262 -12.04 26.18 -14.80
CA THR A 262 -11.36 25.39 -13.76
C THR A 262 -12.34 25.10 -12.64
N LEU A 263 -12.58 23.82 -12.39
CA LEU A 263 -13.44 23.35 -11.33
C LEU A 263 -12.53 22.91 -10.16
N LEU A 264 -12.76 23.46 -8.98
CA LEU A 264 -12.04 23.14 -7.75
C LEU A 264 -13.02 22.48 -6.78
N LEU A 265 -12.82 21.19 -6.51
CA LEU A 265 -13.60 20.45 -5.53
C LEU A 265 -12.81 20.29 -4.24
N SER A 266 -13.42 20.64 -3.11
CA SER A 266 -12.99 20.22 -1.78
C SER A 266 -14.11 19.45 -1.11
N ALA A 267 -13.76 18.44 -0.30
CA ALA A 267 -14.70 17.70 0.50
C ALA A 267 -14.14 17.49 1.91
N ALA A 268 -15.01 17.28 2.87
CA ALA A 268 -14.64 17.02 4.26
C ALA A 268 -15.75 16.26 4.99
N THR A 269 -15.38 15.60 6.06
CA THR A 269 -16.30 15.01 7.03
C THR A 269 -16.08 15.62 8.41
N ASP A 270 -16.90 15.25 9.38
CA ASP A 270 -16.69 15.56 10.79
C ASP A 270 -15.89 14.46 11.54
N TYR A 271 -15.17 13.59 10.80
CA TYR A 271 -14.31 12.57 11.39
C TYR A 271 -13.10 13.18 12.10
N ASN A 272 -12.77 12.63 13.27
CA ASN A 272 -11.60 13.02 14.06
C ASN A 272 -10.79 11.77 14.44
N LEU A 273 -9.64 11.59 13.82
CA LEU A 273 -8.73 10.46 14.07
C LEU A 273 -8.30 10.35 15.54
N SER A 274 -8.15 11.48 16.24
CA SER A 274 -7.73 11.47 17.66
C SER A 274 -8.75 10.81 18.59
N GLN A 275 -9.99 10.70 18.16
CA GLN A 275 -11.12 10.11 18.89
C GLN A 275 -11.63 8.82 18.26
N LEU A 276 -11.15 8.44 17.07
CA LEU A 276 -11.71 7.38 16.22
C LEU A 276 -13.24 7.54 16.09
N ASN A 277 -13.69 8.77 15.90
CA ASN A 277 -15.10 9.14 15.94
C ASN A 277 -15.36 10.40 15.11
N PHE A 278 -16.62 10.76 14.94
CA PHE A 278 -16.99 12.07 14.45
C PHE A 278 -17.05 13.10 15.57
N ASP A 279 -16.52 14.29 15.28
CA ASP A 279 -16.49 15.44 16.18
C ASP A 279 -17.47 16.51 15.70
N ARG A 280 -18.57 16.69 16.41
CA ARG A 280 -19.64 17.63 16.05
C ARG A 280 -19.24 19.10 16.08
N SER A 281 -18.07 19.44 16.64
CA SER A 281 -17.48 20.78 16.55
C SER A 281 -16.91 21.08 15.16
N ILE A 282 -16.52 20.05 14.40
CA ILE A 282 -16.10 20.17 13.02
C ILE A 282 -17.33 20.41 12.14
N GLN A 283 -17.28 21.50 11.38
CA GLN A 283 -18.30 21.81 10.38
C GLN A 283 -17.70 21.54 8.98
N PRO A 284 -18.07 20.45 8.30
CA PRO A 284 -17.42 20.03 7.05
C PRO A 284 -17.42 21.12 5.97
N LEU A 285 -18.54 21.85 5.81
CA LEU A 285 -18.59 22.95 4.83
C LEU A 285 -17.60 24.08 5.15
N ASN A 286 -17.39 24.39 6.44
CA ASN A 286 -16.39 25.40 6.81
C ASN A 286 -14.97 24.95 6.47
N VAL A 287 -14.67 23.66 6.62
CA VAL A 287 -13.37 23.09 6.19
C VAL A 287 -13.21 23.23 4.68
N CYS A 288 -14.24 22.89 3.90
CA CYS A 288 -14.23 23.10 2.44
C CYS A 288 -14.02 24.57 2.07
N ASN A 289 -14.71 25.51 2.75
CA ASN A 289 -14.55 26.93 2.51
C ASN A 289 -13.10 27.40 2.74
N GLN A 290 -12.48 27.03 3.86
CA GLN A 290 -11.10 27.40 4.19
C GLN A 290 -10.07 26.88 3.16
N ILE A 291 -10.30 25.68 2.63
CA ILE A 291 -9.45 25.08 1.60
C ILE A 291 -9.63 25.85 0.28
N LEU A 292 -10.89 26.05 -0.16
CA LEU A 292 -11.18 26.71 -1.43
C LEU A 292 -10.81 28.18 -1.42
N GLU A 293 -10.97 28.91 -0.31
CA GLU A 293 -10.53 30.30 -0.18
C GLU A 293 -9.04 30.48 -0.55
N LYS A 294 -8.19 29.51 -0.20
CA LYS A 294 -6.76 29.51 -0.54
C LYS A 294 -6.53 29.09 -1.99
N ALA A 295 -7.18 28.01 -2.42
CA ALA A 295 -6.99 27.46 -3.76
C ALA A 295 -7.50 28.40 -4.86
N CYS A 296 -8.64 29.09 -4.66
CA CYS A 296 -9.22 30.03 -5.60
C CYS A 296 -8.37 31.30 -5.81
N GLN A 297 -7.43 31.60 -4.92
CA GLN A 297 -6.50 32.72 -5.09
C GLN A 297 -5.34 32.38 -6.04
N GLN A 298 -5.18 31.11 -6.40
CA GLN A 298 -4.13 30.63 -7.28
C GLN A 298 -4.64 30.54 -8.72
N SER A 299 -3.77 30.82 -9.69
CA SER A 299 -4.04 30.48 -11.07
C SER A 299 -3.99 28.97 -11.28
N TYR A 300 -4.62 28.47 -12.35
CA TYR A 300 -4.50 27.05 -12.73
C TYR A 300 -3.03 26.62 -12.88
N ASP A 301 -2.21 27.43 -13.53
CA ASP A 301 -0.79 27.13 -13.75
C ASP A 301 -0.01 27.05 -12.43
N ALA A 302 -0.36 27.88 -11.45
CA ALA A 302 0.27 27.81 -10.12
C ALA A 302 -0.14 26.55 -9.35
N LEU A 303 -1.42 26.18 -9.39
CA LEU A 303 -1.91 24.90 -8.80
C LEU A 303 -1.24 23.70 -9.46
N LEU A 304 -1.16 23.72 -10.80
CA LEU A 304 -0.54 22.66 -11.58
C LEU A 304 0.96 22.53 -11.28
N ALA A 305 1.69 23.63 -11.21
CA ALA A 305 3.12 23.62 -10.93
C ALA A 305 3.42 23.06 -9.53
N ARG A 306 2.67 23.48 -8.51
CA ARG A 306 2.82 22.99 -7.13
C ARG A 306 2.47 21.51 -7.01
N HIS A 307 1.41 21.08 -7.68
CA HIS A 307 1.05 19.65 -7.75
C HIS A 307 2.16 18.81 -8.39
N ILE A 308 2.70 19.27 -9.55
CA ILE A 308 3.77 18.55 -10.24
C ILE A 308 5.03 18.49 -9.37
N GLU A 309 5.43 19.59 -8.73
CA GLU A 309 6.60 19.65 -7.86
C GLU A 309 6.48 18.67 -6.71
N ASP A 310 5.35 18.65 -5.99
CA ASP A 310 5.08 17.71 -4.90
C ASP A 310 5.12 16.27 -5.41
N HIS A 311 4.30 15.95 -6.42
CA HIS A 311 4.15 14.60 -6.94
C HIS A 311 5.48 14.03 -7.47
N THR A 312 6.22 14.80 -8.27
CA THR A 312 7.50 14.36 -8.85
C THR A 312 8.60 14.21 -7.79
N SER A 313 8.55 14.99 -6.71
CA SER A 313 9.51 14.89 -5.60
C SER A 313 9.50 13.51 -4.93
N VAL A 314 8.36 12.82 -4.97
CA VAL A 314 8.16 11.48 -4.42
C VAL A 314 8.23 10.42 -5.51
N PHE A 315 7.45 10.57 -6.58
CA PHE A 315 7.32 9.53 -7.60
C PHE A 315 8.65 9.26 -8.33
N ASN A 316 9.40 10.29 -8.67
CA ASN A 316 10.64 10.16 -9.46
C ASN A 316 11.87 9.69 -8.65
N ARG A 317 11.72 9.37 -7.35
CA ARG A 317 12.79 8.78 -6.55
C ARG A 317 13.20 7.41 -7.07
N VAL A 318 12.26 6.65 -7.65
CA VAL A 318 12.50 5.29 -8.14
C VAL A 318 12.16 5.17 -9.61
N SER A 319 13.04 4.54 -10.35
CA SER A 319 12.80 4.12 -11.74
C SER A 319 13.25 2.67 -11.94
N ILE A 320 12.61 1.99 -12.88
CA ILE A 320 12.95 0.64 -13.31
C ILE A 320 12.89 0.57 -14.83
N ASP A 321 13.89 -0.08 -15.45
CA ASP A 321 13.94 -0.37 -16.87
C ASP A 321 14.22 -1.87 -17.04
N LEU A 322 13.30 -2.58 -17.67
CA LEU A 322 13.38 -4.01 -17.96
C LEU A 322 13.47 -4.28 -19.47
N GLY A 323 13.70 -3.22 -20.26
CA GLY A 323 13.73 -3.26 -21.72
C GLY A 323 12.41 -2.77 -22.34
N LYS A 324 12.48 -2.50 -23.64
CA LYS A 324 11.37 -1.96 -24.45
C LYS A 324 10.98 -2.94 -25.55
N THR A 325 9.70 -2.92 -25.91
CA THR A 325 9.14 -3.69 -27.00
C THR A 325 8.25 -2.82 -27.89
N PRO A 326 7.90 -3.27 -29.12
CA PRO A 326 6.96 -2.55 -29.96
C PRO A 326 5.60 -2.29 -29.32
N GLN A 327 5.22 -3.08 -28.31
CA GLN A 327 3.98 -2.95 -27.56
C GLN A 327 3.88 -1.64 -26.77
N ASP A 328 4.99 -0.98 -26.43
CA ASP A 328 5.02 0.27 -25.67
C ASP A 328 4.21 1.41 -26.28
N THR A 329 3.98 1.35 -27.60
CA THR A 329 3.20 2.35 -28.33
C THR A 329 1.69 2.08 -28.34
N LEU A 330 1.26 0.90 -27.90
CA LEU A 330 -0.14 0.50 -27.90
C LEU A 330 -0.90 1.09 -26.70
N PRO A 331 -2.23 1.24 -26.79
CA PRO A 331 -3.09 1.49 -25.65
C PRO A 331 -2.91 0.42 -24.57
N THR A 332 -2.99 0.81 -23.28
CA THR A 332 -2.68 -0.06 -22.13
C THR A 332 -3.56 -1.32 -22.10
N ASN A 333 -4.85 -1.19 -22.35
CA ASN A 333 -5.75 -2.34 -22.44
C ASN A 333 -5.39 -3.29 -23.59
N VAL A 334 -4.95 -2.75 -24.73
CA VAL A 334 -4.50 -3.57 -25.88
C VAL A 334 -3.19 -4.29 -25.56
N ARG A 335 -2.25 -3.61 -24.87
CA ARG A 335 -1.02 -4.24 -24.35
C ARG A 335 -1.32 -5.39 -23.41
N LEU A 336 -2.22 -5.16 -22.43
CA LEU A 336 -2.62 -6.18 -21.46
C LEU A 336 -3.24 -7.41 -22.17
N GLU A 337 -4.11 -7.20 -23.14
CA GLU A 337 -4.70 -8.31 -23.90
C GLU A 337 -3.67 -9.04 -24.77
N ALA A 338 -2.72 -8.32 -25.38
CA ALA A 338 -1.59 -8.94 -26.10
C ALA A 338 -0.71 -9.77 -25.14
N PHE A 339 -0.44 -9.27 -23.95
CA PHE A 339 0.30 -9.99 -22.90
C PHE A 339 -0.46 -11.24 -22.43
N LYS A 340 -1.77 -11.15 -22.23
CA LYS A 340 -2.64 -12.31 -21.93
C LYS A 340 -2.58 -13.37 -23.02
N ALA A 341 -2.47 -12.93 -24.28
CA ALA A 341 -2.31 -13.82 -25.43
C ALA A 341 -0.88 -14.38 -25.62
N GLY A 342 0.08 -13.99 -24.77
CA GLY A 342 1.44 -14.53 -24.75
C GLY A 342 2.50 -13.64 -25.40
N ALA A 343 2.20 -12.37 -25.70
CA ALA A 343 3.22 -11.42 -26.13
C ALA A 343 4.21 -11.11 -24.98
N ASP A 344 5.48 -10.99 -25.31
CA ASP A 344 6.51 -10.53 -24.39
C ASP A 344 6.43 -9.00 -24.25
N ASP A 345 6.31 -8.52 -23.01
CA ASP A 345 6.22 -7.09 -22.70
C ASP A 345 6.82 -6.77 -21.30
N PRO A 346 8.14 -6.78 -21.15
CA PRO A 346 8.79 -6.47 -19.89
C PRO A 346 8.53 -5.03 -19.42
N SER A 347 8.32 -4.09 -20.34
CA SER A 347 7.99 -2.72 -19.99
C SER A 347 6.58 -2.58 -19.43
N LEU A 348 5.64 -3.48 -19.72
CA LEU A 348 4.34 -3.53 -19.04
C LEU A 348 4.51 -3.92 -17.57
N ILE A 349 5.43 -4.83 -17.26
CA ILE A 349 5.78 -5.20 -15.89
C ILE A 349 6.40 -4.00 -15.15
N ALA A 350 7.32 -3.27 -15.79
CA ALA A 350 7.89 -2.05 -15.25
C ALA A 350 6.82 -0.95 -15.02
N LEU A 351 5.88 -0.81 -15.94
CA LEU A 351 4.72 0.09 -15.82
C LEU A 351 3.82 -0.32 -14.64
N TYR A 352 3.52 -1.62 -14.49
CA TYR A 352 2.72 -2.16 -13.39
C TYR A 352 3.39 -1.90 -12.02
N PHE A 353 4.72 -2.10 -11.91
CA PHE A 353 5.49 -1.75 -10.73
C PHE A 353 5.35 -0.26 -10.36
N GLN A 354 5.54 0.63 -11.32
CA GLN A 354 5.43 2.06 -11.10
C GLN A 354 3.98 2.50 -10.82
N TYR A 355 3.01 1.77 -11.39
CA TYR A 355 1.60 2.02 -11.13
C TYR A 355 1.22 1.68 -9.68
N GLY A 356 1.71 0.57 -9.11
CA GLY A 356 1.47 0.29 -7.69
C GLY A 356 2.10 1.33 -6.76
N ARG A 357 3.30 1.85 -7.08
CA ARG A 357 3.88 2.99 -6.37
C ARG A 357 2.99 4.24 -6.46
N TYR A 358 2.49 4.54 -7.66
CA TYR A 358 1.55 5.62 -7.90
C TYR A 358 0.28 5.47 -7.06
N LEU A 359 -0.32 4.29 -7.05
CA LEU A 359 -1.55 4.02 -6.31
C LEU A 359 -1.36 4.19 -4.80
N LEU A 360 -0.26 3.70 -4.23
CA LEU A 360 -0.02 3.83 -2.79
C LEU A 360 0.18 5.29 -2.39
N MET A 361 1.01 6.05 -3.10
CA MET A 361 1.25 7.45 -2.78
C MET A 361 0.01 8.33 -2.97
N ASN A 362 -0.95 7.92 -3.80
CA ASN A 362 -2.18 8.67 -4.03
C ASN A 362 -3.36 8.22 -3.16
N SER A 363 -3.21 7.13 -2.39
CA SER A 363 -4.25 6.64 -1.46
C SER A 363 -3.85 6.70 0.02
N SER A 364 -2.58 6.95 0.35
CA SER A 364 -2.09 6.95 1.74
C SER A 364 -0.90 7.88 1.92
N ARG A 365 -1.14 9.14 2.16
CA ARG A 365 -0.15 10.16 2.61
C ARG A 365 -0.88 11.44 3.02
N THR A 366 -0.15 12.35 3.68
CA THR A 366 -0.67 13.71 3.94
C THR A 366 -1.10 14.38 2.61
N PRO A 367 -2.33 14.98 2.54
CA PRO A 367 -3.19 15.40 3.65
C PRO A 367 -4.12 14.32 4.21
N GLY A 368 -4.09 13.09 3.70
CA GLY A 368 -4.83 11.96 4.26
C GLY A 368 -4.33 11.58 5.65
N ILE A 369 -5.24 11.03 6.47
CA ILE A 369 -5.01 10.65 7.88
C ILE A 369 -5.36 9.19 8.17
N LEU A 370 -6.06 8.52 7.25
CA LEU A 370 -6.41 7.11 7.35
C LEU A 370 -5.53 6.27 6.43
N PRO A 371 -5.30 4.98 6.76
CA PRO A 371 -4.58 4.08 5.88
C PRO A 371 -5.39 3.75 4.61
N ALA A 372 -4.69 3.30 3.56
CA ALA A 372 -5.33 2.71 2.39
C ALA A 372 -6.18 1.49 2.81
N ASN A 373 -7.49 1.55 2.53
CA ASN A 373 -8.43 0.45 2.80
C ASN A 373 -8.34 -0.64 1.72
N LEU A 374 -9.24 -1.65 1.73
CA LEU A 374 -9.26 -2.73 0.72
C LEU A 374 -9.35 -2.25 -0.73
N GLN A 375 -9.80 -1.01 -0.95
CA GLN A 375 -9.89 -0.38 -2.27
C GLN A 375 -8.96 0.85 -2.40
N GLY A 376 -7.99 0.98 -1.51
CA GLY A 376 -7.13 2.16 -1.41
C GLY A 376 -7.93 3.37 -0.92
N ILE A 377 -8.41 4.17 -1.85
CA ILE A 377 -9.29 5.31 -1.61
C ILE A 377 -10.45 5.34 -2.62
N TRP A 378 -10.39 4.49 -3.66
CA TRP A 378 -11.33 4.50 -4.79
C TRP A 378 -12.44 3.48 -4.59
N ASN A 379 -13.66 3.97 -4.42
CA ASN A 379 -14.87 3.15 -4.22
C ASN A 379 -16.08 3.84 -4.84
N LYS A 380 -16.85 3.10 -5.65
CA LYS A 380 -18.08 3.60 -6.29
C LYS A 380 -19.35 3.35 -5.49
N ASP A 381 -19.29 2.50 -4.48
CA ASP A 381 -20.46 1.93 -3.81
C ASP A 381 -20.78 2.61 -2.49
N PHE A 382 -22.03 2.51 -2.04
CA PHE A 382 -22.46 2.83 -0.68
C PHE A 382 -22.25 1.66 0.27
N ASP A 383 -22.24 0.45 -0.26
CA ASP A 383 -21.99 -0.79 0.45
C ASP A 383 -20.94 -1.57 -0.36
N ALA A 384 -19.69 -1.22 -0.11
CA ALA A 384 -18.55 -1.78 -0.82
C ALA A 384 -18.37 -3.27 -0.52
N PRO A 385 -17.81 -4.06 -1.44
CA PRO A 385 -17.35 -5.41 -1.13
C PRO A 385 -16.51 -5.42 0.15
N TRP A 386 -16.85 -6.32 1.09
CA TRP A 386 -16.25 -6.40 2.45
C TRP A 386 -16.24 -5.07 3.22
N GLY A 387 -17.18 -4.15 2.91
CA GLY A 387 -17.22 -2.81 3.51
C GLY A 387 -16.02 -1.92 3.13
N ALA A 388 -15.11 -2.37 2.27
CA ALA A 388 -13.80 -1.77 2.02
C ALA A 388 -13.04 -1.51 3.34
N ASP A 389 -13.10 -2.46 4.27
CA ASP A 389 -12.57 -2.33 5.62
C ASP A 389 -11.02 -2.31 5.68
N PHE A 390 -10.48 -2.21 6.88
CA PHE A 390 -9.06 -2.41 7.15
C PHE A 390 -8.83 -3.86 7.59
N HIS A 391 -8.64 -4.76 6.62
CA HIS A 391 -8.49 -6.20 6.86
C HIS A 391 -7.08 -6.52 7.36
N THR A 392 -6.96 -7.00 8.62
CA THR A 392 -5.70 -7.14 9.36
C THR A 392 -5.17 -8.57 9.43
N ASN A 393 -5.68 -9.48 8.60
CA ASN A 393 -5.17 -10.85 8.50
C ASN A 393 -4.26 -11.08 7.27
N ILE A 394 -4.08 -10.07 6.38
CA ILE A 394 -3.13 -10.01 5.27
C ILE A 394 -3.21 -8.67 4.51
N ASN A 395 -4.44 -8.19 4.16
CA ASN A 395 -4.64 -7.18 3.12
C ASN A 395 -4.04 -5.82 3.52
N LEU A 396 -4.35 -5.33 4.71
CA LEU A 396 -3.81 -4.05 5.20
C LEU A 396 -2.28 -4.11 5.31
N GLN A 397 -1.72 -5.24 5.76
CA GLN A 397 -0.27 -5.42 5.81
C GLN A 397 0.35 -5.39 4.41
N MET A 398 -0.26 -6.08 3.45
CA MET A 398 0.21 -6.14 2.05
C MET A 398 0.19 -4.76 1.39
N ASN A 399 -0.78 -3.91 1.72
CA ASN A 399 -0.85 -2.53 1.21
C ASN A 399 0.44 -1.75 1.48
N TYR A 400 1.15 -2.05 2.57
CA TYR A 400 2.34 -1.32 2.98
C TYR A 400 3.66 -2.04 2.73
N TRP A 401 3.66 -3.25 2.16
CA TRP A 401 4.92 -3.93 1.79
C TRP A 401 5.80 -3.12 0.84
N PRO A 402 5.29 -2.37 -0.15
CA PRO A 402 6.14 -1.56 -1.02
C PRO A 402 6.56 -0.22 -0.39
N ALA A 403 5.94 0.24 0.71
CA ALA A 403 6.14 1.60 1.23
C ALA A 403 7.62 1.94 1.44
N GLU A 404 8.35 1.11 2.14
CA GLU A 404 9.74 1.40 2.48
C GLU A 404 10.70 1.05 1.34
N VAL A 405 10.66 -0.19 0.83
CA VAL A 405 11.58 -0.65 -0.22
C VAL A 405 11.44 0.15 -1.52
N CYS A 406 10.24 0.64 -1.83
CA CYS A 406 9.99 1.47 -3.02
C CYS A 406 10.15 2.99 -2.77
N ASN A 407 10.81 3.41 -1.68
CA ASN A 407 11.14 4.80 -1.36
C ASN A 407 9.90 5.71 -1.23
N LEU A 408 8.89 5.22 -0.51
CA LEU A 408 7.60 5.87 -0.27
C LEU A 408 7.28 5.93 1.24
N SER A 409 8.28 6.10 2.11
CA SER A 409 8.13 6.01 3.59
C SER A 409 7.03 6.89 4.14
N GLU A 410 6.76 8.07 3.54
CA GLU A 410 5.68 8.97 3.95
C GLU A 410 4.28 8.34 3.81
N THR A 411 4.12 7.31 2.98
CA THR A 411 2.84 6.61 2.81
C THR A 411 2.50 5.71 3.99
N ALA A 412 3.48 5.34 4.81
CA ALA A 412 3.26 4.57 6.03
C ALA A 412 2.72 5.42 7.21
N LEU A 413 2.87 6.75 7.15
CA LEU A 413 2.51 7.63 8.27
C LEU A 413 1.01 7.61 8.63
N PRO A 414 0.05 7.60 7.69
CA PRO A 414 -1.37 7.47 8.04
C PRO A 414 -1.66 6.15 8.75
N LEU A 415 -1.05 5.03 8.31
CA LEU A 415 -1.19 3.73 9.00
C LEU A 415 -0.64 3.80 10.43
N ILE A 416 0.56 4.34 10.61
CA ILE A 416 1.22 4.45 11.92
C ILE A 416 0.37 5.30 12.86
N SER A 417 -0.12 6.45 12.39
CA SER A 417 -0.98 7.35 13.18
C SER A 417 -2.31 6.68 13.56
N PHE A 418 -2.90 5.92 12.65
CA PHE A 418 -4.11 5.15 12.93
C PHE A 418 -3.84 4.06 13.98
N MET A 419 -2.73 3.32 13.87
CA MET A 419 -2.34 2.29 14.83
C MET A 419 -2.07 2.86 16.23
N GLU A 420 -1.50 4.07 16.34
CA GLU A 420 -1.35 4.76 17.64
C GLU A 420 -2.71 4.94 18.34
N LYS A 421 -3.76 5.30 17.60
CA LYS A 421 -5.11 5.51 18.15
C LYS A 421 -5.83 4.19 18.39
N LEU A 422 -5.61 3.18 17.54
CA LEU A 422 -6.22 1.86 17.67
C LEU A 422 -5.80 1.12 18.95
N GLN A 423 -4.67 1.50 19.57
CA GLN A 423 -4.25 0.91 20.83
C GLN A 423 -5.29 1.11 21.96
N GLU A 424 -6.01 2.23 22.00
CA GLU A 424 -7.00 2.49 23.06
C GLU A 424 -8.16 1.48 22.98
N PRO A 425 -8.95 1.36 21.88
CA PRO A 425 -9.98 0.33 21.79
C PRO A 425 -9.40 -1.10 21.80
N GLY A 426 -8.20 -1.30 21.25
CA GLY A 426 -7.49 -2.58 21.30
C GLY A 426 -7.14 -3.03 22.72
N SER A 427 -6.84 -2.09 23.61
CA SER A 427 -6.59 -2.39 25.03
C SER A 427 -7.86 -2.78 25.78
N VAL A 428 -8.99 -2.18 25.39
CA VAL A 428 -10.30 -2.58 25.93
C VAL A 428 -10.62 -4.03 25.52
N THR A 429 -10.38 -4.37 24.26
CA THR A 429 -10.55 -5.74 23.74
C THR A 429 -9.61 -6.73 24.45
N ALA A 430 -8.32 -6.39 24.60
CA ALA A 430 -7.36 -7.24 25.34
C ALA A 430 -7.84 -7.52 26.78
N LYS A 431 -8.32 -6.51 27.47
CA LYS A 431 -8.81 -6.61 28.85
C LYS A 431 -10.13 -7.36 28.95
N GLU A 432 -11.15 -6.99 28.15
CA GLU A 432 -12.52 -7.49 28.27
C GLU A 432 -12.68 -8.90 27.72
N MET A 433 -11.93 -9.27 26.68
CA MET A 433 -12.05 -10.59 26.07
C MET A 433 -11.01 -11.60 26.61
N TYR A 434 -9.81 -11.14 27.02
CA TYR A 434 -8.67 -12.00 27.30
C TYR A 434 -8.06 -11.82 28.69
N HIS A 435 -8.53 -10.87 29.48
CA HIS A 435 -7.92 -10.47 30.77
C HIS A 435 -6.45 -10.07 30.66
N SER A 436 -6.04 -9.59 29.48
CA SER A 436 -4.67 -9.27 29.15
C SER A 436 -4.40 -7.76 29.23
N ARG A 437 -3.16 -7.39 29.54
CA ARG A 437 -2.64 -6.03 29.32
C ARG A 437 -2.42 -5.78 27.83
N GLY A 438 -1.87 -4.61 27.51
CA GLY A 438 -1.50 -4.24 26.16
C GLY A 438 -2.72 -4.06 25.24
N TRP A 439 -2.56 -4.35 23.96
CA TRP A 439 -3.62 -4.15 22.98
C TRP A 439 -3.58 -5.21 21.88
N THR A 440 -4.75 -5.45 21.27
CA THR A 440 -4.88 -6.29 20.08
C THR A 440 -6.03 -5.85 19.19
N VAL A 441 -6.02 -6.30 17.95
CA VAL A 441 -7.13 -6.28 16.99
C VAL A 441 -7.21 -7.65 16.33
N HIS A 442 -8.41 -8.06 15.94
CA HIS A 442 -8.64 -9.33 15.26
C HIS A 442 -8.43 -9.17 13.74
N HIS A 443 -9.17 -9.94 12.91
CA HIS A 443 -8.90 -10.05 11.47
C HIS A 443 -9.29 -8.80 10.66
N LEU A 444 -10.01 -7.85 11.20
CA LEU A 444 -10.37 -6.58 10.57
C LEU A 444 -10.62 -5.47 11.60
N THR A 445 -10.60 -4.23 11.13
CA THR A 445 -11.00 -3.04 11.88
C THR A 445 -11.64 -2.00 10.94
N ASP A 446 -12.13 -0.90 11.51
CA ASP A 446 -12.73 0.22 10.78
C ASP A 446 -12.23 1.56 11.34
N PRO A 447 -12.56 2.72 10.73
CA PRO A 447 -12.12 4.03 11.23
C PRO A 447 -12.59 4.35 12.65
N PHE A 448 -13.59 3.64 13.15
CA PHE A 448 -14.13 3.81 14.50
C PHE A 448 -13.44 2.92 15.54
N GLY A 449 -12.40 2.18 15.13
CA GLY A 449 -11.57 1.38 16.03
C GLY A 449 -12.24 0.12 16.55
N ARG A 450 -13.01 -0.58 15.74
CA ARG A 450 -13.53 -1.90 16.10
C ARG A 450 -12.40 -2.92 16.12
N THR A 451 -12.23 -3.60 17.24
CA THR A 451 -11.10 -4.53 17.47
C THR A 451 -11.55 -5.92 17.91
N ALA A 452 -12.86 -6.12 18.12
CA ALA A 452 -13.45 -7.40 18.53
C ALA A 452 -13.42 -8.45 17.40
N VAL A 453 -13.75 -9.70 17.73
CA VAL A 453 -13.94 -10.78 16.74
C VAL A 453 -15.15 -10.47 15.85
N MET A 454 -14.94 -10.33 14.55
CA MET A 454 -16.00 -10.07 13.58
C MET A 454 -16.30 -11.32 12.73
N ASP A 455 -17.41 -11.32 12.01
CA ASP A 455 -17.86 -12.25 10.97
C ASP A 455 -18.05 -13.74 11.39
N GLY A 456 -17.48 -14.17 12.49
CA GLY A 456 -17.59 -15.54 13.00
C GLY A 456 -16.32 -15.99 13.72
N VAL A 457 -16.28 -17.29 14.07
CA VAL A 457 -15.15 -17.88 14.80
C VAL A 457 -13.85 -17.79 14.01
N TRP A 458 -13.92 -17.92 12.69
CA TRP A 458 -12.76 -17.77 11.80
C TRP A 458 -12.10 -16.37 11.86
N GLY A 459 -12.87 -15.36 12.26
CA GLY A 459 -12.34 -14.04 12.54
C GLY A 459 -11.67 -13.90 13.91
N CYS A 460 -11.64 -14.96 14.73
CA CYS A 460 -10.94 -14.95 16.01
C CYS A 460 -9.42 -15.04 15.79
N PHE A 461 -8.82 -13.94 15.39
CA PHE A 461 -7.40 -13.83 15.08
C PHE A 461 -6.74 -12.76 15.96
N PRO A 462 -6.46 -13.07 17.26
CA PRO A 462 -5.88 -12.10 18.18
C PRO A 462 -4.45 -11.67 17.81
N MET A 463 -3.86 -12.25 16.77
CA MET A 463 -2.56 -11.88 16.24
C MET A 463 -2.62 -10.78 15.18
N GLY A 464 -3.80 -10.24 14.82
CA GLY A 464 -3.92 -9.11 13.90
C GLY A 464 -3.17 -7.88 14.41
N GLY A 465 -3.36 -7.47 15.68
CA GLY A 465 -2.60 -6.39 16.31
C GLY A 465 -1.10 -6.63 16.35
N PRO A 466 -0.63 -7.78 16.87
CA PRO A 466 0.78 -8.17 16.81
C PRO A 466 1.39 -8.11 15.41
N TRP A 467 0.71 -8.59 14.37
CA TRP A 467 1.22 -8.51 13.00
C TRP A 467 1.29 -7.08 12.46
N MET A 468 0.33 -6.23 12.82
CA MET A 468 0.34 -4.82 12.43
C MET A 468 1.51 -4.00 13.04
N THR A 469 2.27 -4.55 13.98
CA THR A 469 3.49 -3.93 14.46
C THR A 469 4.66 -4.02 13.47
N PHE A 470 4.61 -4.94 12.49
CA PHE A 470 5.70 -5.16 11.53
C PHE A 470 5.97 -3.92 10.66
N PRO A 471 4.99 -3.34 9.95
CA PRO A 471 5.25 -2.12 9.17
C PRO A 471 5.73 -0.95 10.02
N ILE A 472 5.38 -0.91 11.31
CA ILE A 472 5.87 0.14 12.23
C ILE A 472 7.37 -0.05 12.52
N PHE A 473 7.82 -1.28 12.79
CA PHE A 473 9.23 -1.55 12.96
C PHE A 473 10.02 -1.40 11.65
N GLU A 474 9.46 -1.83 10.52
CA GLU A 474 10.04 -1.66 9.20
C GLU A 474 10.31 -0.18 8.88
N HIS A 475 9.37 0.71 9.21
CA HIS A 475 9.59 2.15 9.04
C HIS A 475 10.85 2.63 9.78
N TYR A 476 11.08 2.17 11.01
CA TYR A 476 12.34 2.44 11.71
C TYR A 476 13.53 1.78 11.01
N ALA A 477 13.43 0.52 10.63
CA ALA A 477 14.54 -0.22 10.03
C ALA A 477 15.06 0.45 8.74
N PHE A 478 14.15 1.04 7.95
CA PHE A 478 14.50 1.73 6.71
C PHE A 478 14.86 3.21 6.90
N THR A 479 14.33 3.90 7.90
CA THR A 479 14.60 5.33 8.13
C THR A 479 15.71 5.59 9.12
N GLN A 480 15.95 4.67 10.04
CA GLN A 480 16.87 4.80 11.17
C GLN A 480 16.56 6.00 12.08
N ASP A 481 15.28 6.43 12.14
CA ASP A 481 14.84 7.51 13.02
C ASP A 481 14.71 7.02 14.47
N HIS A 482 15.70 7.34 15.30
CA HIS A 482 15.75 6.97 16.70
C HIS A 482 14.65 7.64 17.53
N ASP A 483 14.24 8.84 17.18
CA ASP A 483 13.16 9.56 17.86
C ASP A 483 11.82 8.87 17.60
N PHE A 484 11.58 8.47 16.37
CA PHE A 484 10.42 7.66 15.99
C PHE A 484 10.43 6.31 16.72
N LEU A 485 11.56 5.60 16.74
CA LEU A 485 11.68 4.33 17.45
C LEU A 485 11.30 4.51 18.93
N LYS A 486 11.86 5.52 19.59
CA LYS A 486 11.68 5.76 21.03
C LYS A 486 10.26 6.21 21.38
N LYS A 487 9.69 7.14 20.61
CA LYS A 487 8.45 7.85 20.95
C LYS A 487 7.20 7.16 20.43
N THR A 488 7.30 6.44 19.32
CA THR A 488 6.16 5.86 18.58
C THR A 488 6.29 4.35 18.46
N ALA A 489 7.31 3.83 17.78
CA ALA A 489 7.39 2.41 17.43
C ALA A 489 7.49 1.52 18.67
N TYR A 490 8.50 1.72 19.52
CA TYR A 490 8.74 0.85 20.66
C TYR A 490 7.58 0.79 21.66
N PRO A 491 6.91 1.90 22.04
CA PRO A 491 5.70 1.84 22.86
C PRO A 491 4.59 0.94 22.28
N ILE A 492 4.34 1.03 20.97
CA ILE A 492 3.32 0.22 20.28
C ILE A 492 3.71 -1.25 20.30
N LEU A 493 4.95 -1.57 19.92
CA LEU A 493 5.49 -2.94 19.92
C LEU A 493 5.45 -3.55 21.33
N LYS A 494 5.97 -2.84 22.33
CA LYS A 494 6.01 -3.28 23.72
C LYS A 494 4.63 -3.56 24.29
N SER A 495 3.67 -2.68 24.03
CA SER A 495 2.29 -2.85 24.48
C SER A 495 1.64 -4.07 23.82
N SER A 496 1.87 -4.31 22.52
CA SER A 496 1.40 -5.52 21.84
C SER A 496 2.09 -6.78 22.36
N ALA A 497 3.41 -6.72 22.65
CA ALA A 497 4.13 -7.84 23.26
C ALA A 497 3.63 -8.16 24.68
N GLN A 498 3.20 -7.16 25.45
CA GLN A 498 2.55 -7.37 26.74
C GLN A 498 1.23 -8.13 26.62
N PHE A 499 0.43 -7.80 25.58
CA PHE A 499 -0.78 -8.57 25.27
C PHE A 499 -0.43 -10.04 25.01
N VAL A 500 0.54 -10.28 24.15
CA VAL A 500 0.95 -11.66 23.81
C VAL A 500 1.44 -12.41 25.04
N LEU A 501 2.27 -11.81 25.90
CA LEU A 501 2.75 -12.45 27.14
C LEU A 501 1.61 -12.87 28.08
N ASP A 502 0.57 -12.03 28.21
CA ASP A 502 -0.58 -12.34 29.07
C ASP A 502 -1.56 -13.32 28.41
N PHE A 503 -1.60 -13.35 27.06
CA PHE A 503 -2.47 -14.24 26.29
C PHE A 503 -1.94 -15.68 26.22
N LEU A 504 -0.63 -15.87 26.24
CA LEU A 504 0.02 -17.17 26.18
C LEU A 504 -0.32 -18.04 27.40
N ILE A 505 -0.59 -19.31 27.15
CA ILE A 505 -0.79 -20.34 28.18
C ILE A 505 0.18 -21.51 27.97
N LYS A 506 0.32 -22.36 28.95
CA LYS A 506 1.12 -23.61 28.80
C LYS A 506 0.24 -24.75 28.31
N ASP A 507 0.72 -25.45 27.29
CA ASP A 507 0.15 -26.71 26.86
C ASP A 507 0.54 -27.87 27.78
N LYS A 508 0.09 -29.09 27.49
CA LYS A 508 0.39 -30.32 28.25
C LYS A 508 1.88 -30.70 28.24
N LYS A 509 2.65 -30.16 27.30
CA LYS A 509 4.11 -30.35 27.17
C LYS A 509 4.91 -29.26 27.89
N GLY A 510 4.24 -28.25 28.43
CA GLY A 510 4.85 -27.12 29.12
C GLY A 510 5.34 -26.01 28.17
N GLN A 511 5.01 -26.06 26.88
CA GLN A 511 5.32 -25.03 25.88
C GLN A 511 4.34 -23.87 25.98
N TRP A 512 4.79 -22.66 25.67
CA TRP A 512 3.94 -21.48 25.57
C TRP A 512 3.18 -21.50 24.25
N VAL A 513 1.85 -21.47 24.31
CA VAL A 513 0.97 -21.57 23.15
C VAL A 513 -0.13 -20.51 23.18
N THR A 514 -0.59 -20.08 22.01
CA THR A 514 -1.81 -19.26 21.86
C THR A 514 -3.04 -20.16 21.86
N ALA A 515 -4.10 -19.77 22.58
CA ALA A 515 -5.40 -20.42 22.51
C ALA A 515 -6.51 -19.45 22.94
N PRO A 516 -7.57 -19.26 22.14
CA PRO A 516 -7.76 -19.82 20.80
C PRO A 516 -6.76 -19.28 19.79
N SER A 517 -6.53 -20.03 18.71
CA SER A 517 -5.69 -19.69 17.57
C SER A 517 -6.37 -20.16 16.29
N ASN A 518 -6.08 -19.53 15.17
CA ASN A 518 -6.41 -20.03 13.84
C ASN A 518 -5.27 -19.77 12.86
N SER A 519 -5.30 -20.42 11.70
CA SER A 519 -4.48 -20.04 10.55
C SER A 519 -5.39 -19.39 9.52
N PRO A 520 -5.44 -18.07 9.45
CA PRO A 520 -6.34 -17.40 8.52
C PRO A 520 -6.12 -17.85 7.07
N GLU A 521 -7.14 -18.12 6.32
CA GLU A 521 -8.54 -18.41 6.68
C GLU A 521 -8.82 -19.88 6.40
N ASN A 522 -7.76 -20.73 6.44
CA ASN A 522 -7.87 -22.16 6.13
C ASN A 522 -8.43 -22.94 7.31
N ALA A 523 -8.93 -24.12 7.01
CA ALA A 523 -9.42 -25.08 7.99
C ALA A 523 -8.72 -26.42 7.80
N TYR A 524 -8.65 -27.20 8.87
CA TYR A 524 -8.20 -28.58 8.84
C TYR A 524 -9.36 -29.55 9.07
N ILE A 525 -9.19 -30.79 8.66
CA ILE A 525 -10.14 -31.87 8.98
C ILE A 525 -9.83 -32.40 10.38
N ASP A 526 -10.74 -32.18 11.31
CA ASP A 526 -10.61 -32.74 12.66
C ASP A 526 -10.61 -34.28 12.61
N PRO A 527 -9.54 -34.91 13.07
CA PRO A 527 -9.41 -36.39 12.99
C PRO A 527 -10.48 -37.14 13.80
N VAL A 528 -11.14 -36.50 14.75
CA VAL A 528 -12.17 -37.11 15.60
C VAL A 528 -13.56 -37.02 14.94
N SER A 529 -13.95 -35.83 14.52
CA SER A 529 -15.28 -35.58 13.96
C SER A 529 -15.34 -35.72 12.42
N GLY A 530 -14.22 -35.70 11.73
CA GLY A 530 -14.16 -35.67 10.28
C GLY A 530 -14.66 -34.33 9.65
N LYS A 531 -14.88 -33.30 10.45
CA LYS A 531 -15.41 -31.98 10.01
C LYS A 531 -14.31 -30.95 9.84
N PRO A 532 -14.49 -29.94 8.96
CA PRO A 532 -13.58 -28.81 8.88
C PRO A 532 -13.61 -27.97 10.18
N MET A 533 -12.40 -27.67 10.71
CA MET A 533 -12.20 -26.85 11.91
C MET A 533 -11.23 -25.71 11.61
N ASP A 534 -11.61 -24.51 12.06
CA ASP A 534 -10.86 -23.26 11.92
C ASP A 534 -10.32 -22.73 13.27
N ILE A 535 -10.53 -23.45 14.35
CA ILE A 535 -10.06 -23.12 15.70
C ILE A 535 -9.08 -24.19 16.20
N THR A 536 -7.97 -23.74 16.75
CA THR A 536 -6.89 -24.58 17.25
C THR A 536 -6.12 -23.89 18.37
N TYR A 537 -4.89 -24.32 18.65
CA TYR A 537 -3.89 -23.63 19.46
C TYR A 537 -2.56 -23.60 18.70
N ALA A 538 -1.75 -22.55 18.94
CA ALA A 538 -0.41 -22.43 18.40
C ALA A 538 -0.30 -22.74 16.89
N SER A 539 -1.13 -22.09 16.05
CA SER A 539 -0.91 -22.16 14.59
C SER A 539 0.49 -21.66 14.25
N THR A 540 1.09 -22.18 13.19
CA THR A 540 2.43 -21.79 12.78
C THR A 540 2.53 -20.29 12.51
N MET A 541 1.47 -19.69 11.97
CA MET A 541 1.42 -18.24 11.76
C MET A 541 1.53 -17.46 13.08
N ASP A 542 0.80 -17.86 14.12
CA ASP A 542 0.87 -17.21 15.44
C ASP A 542 2.30 -17.23 15.98
N ILE A 543 2.95 -18.40 15.91
CA ILE A 543 4.32 -18.58 16.41
C ILE A 543 5.30 -17.70 15.64
N GLN A 544 5.13 -17.59 14.33
CA GLN A 544 5.95 -16.74 13.48
C GLN A 544 5.75 -15.25 13.80
N ILE A 545 4.49 -14.80 13.99
CA ILE A 545 4.19 -13.41 14.37
C ILE A 545 4.80 -13.07 15.74
N ILE A 546 4.63 -13.95 16.73
CA ILE A 546 5.18 -13.74 18.08
C ILE A 546 6.69 -13.65 18.04
N THR A 547 7.33 -14.52 17.26
CA THR A 547 8.80 -14.52 17.13
C THR A 547 9.31 -13.21 16.55
N GLU A 548 8.71 -12.70 15.48
CA GLU A 548 9.09 -11.41 14.88
C GLU A 548 8.83 -10.24 15.85
N LEU A 549 7.63 -10.16 16.44
CA LEU A 549 7.31 -9.10 17.40
C LEU A 549 8.31 -9.07 18.57
N PHE A 550 8.62 -10.24 19.14
CA PHE A 550 9.52 -10.31 20.29
C PHE A 550 10.95 -9.98 19.90
N ASN A 551 11.44 -10.44 18.74
CA ASN A 551 12.75 -10.05 18.20
C ASN A 551 12.82 -8.52 17.98
N ASN A 552 11.79 -7.92 17.37
CA ASN A 552 11.73 -6.49 17.15
C ASN A 552 11.72 -5.68 18.47
N CYS A 553 11.02 -6.17 19.50
CA CYS A 553 11.06 -5.57 20.83
C CYS A 553 12.44 -5.69 21.50
N ILE A 554 13.07 -6.85 21.42
CA ILE A 554 14.40 -7.10 21.98
C ILE A 554 15.42 -6.17 21.29
N LEU A 555 15.41 -6.12 19.98
CA LEU A 555 16.30 -5.27 19.19
C LEU A 555 16.07 -3.79 19.50
N SER A 556 14.81 -3.35 19.57
CA SER A 556 14.46 -1.97 19.96
C SER A 556 14.96 -1.62 21.36
N SER A 557 14.79 -2.51 22.33
CA SER A 557 15.31 -2.37 23.70
C SER A 557 16.83 -2.21 23.72
N GLN A 558 17.55 -3.02 22.95
CA GLN A 558 19.00 -2.94 22.81
C GLN A 558 19.46 -1.62 22.19
N ILE A 559 18.82 -1.19 21.11
CA ILE A 559 19.12 0.06 20.40
C ILE A 559 18.89 1.28 21.32
N LEU A 560 17.79 1.29 22.06
CA LEU A 560 17.43 2.36 22.98
C LEU A 560 18.17 2.33 24.33
N GLY A 561 18.77 1.17 24.68
CA GLY A 561 19.40 0.95 25.99
C GLY A 561 18.39 0.95 27.15
N GLU A 562 17.14 0.55 26.90
CA GLU A 562 16.03 0.59 27.86
C GLU A 562 15.38 -0.79 28.00
N ASP A 563 14.68 -1.05 29.13
CA ASP A 563 13.82 -2.24 29.32
C ASP A 563 14.51 -3.62 29.21
N THR A 564 15.78 -3.74 29.57
CA THR A 564 16.55 -5.00 29.46
C THR A 564 15.83 -6.19 30.13
N ALA A 565 15.22 -6.00 31.29
CA ALA A 565 14.48 -7.06 31.98
C ALA A 565 13.25 -7.54 31.19
N PHE A 566 12.60 -6.64 30.44
CA PHE A 566 11.51 -7.00 29.54
C PHE A 566 12.03 -7.82 28.35
N ALA A 567 13.12 -7.39 27.72
CA ALA A 567 13.80 -8.10 26.65
C ALA A 567 14.24 -9.52 27.08
N ASP A 568 14.78 -9.67 28.29
CA ASP A 568 15.13 -10.97 28.86
C ASP A 568 13.90 -11.88 29.04
N THR A 569 12.78 -11.30 29.49
CA THR A 569 11.51 -12.05 29.62
C THR A 569 11.03 -12.57 28.26
N LEU A 570 11.04 -11.73 27.23
CA LEU A 570 10.68 -12.13 25.85
C LEU A 570 11.59 -13.25 25.35
N SER A 571 12.91 -13.12 25.56
CA SER A 571 13.91 -14.12 25.17
C SER A 571 13.69 -15.47 25.86
N GLN A 572 13.27 -15.48 27.13
CA GLN A 572 12.96 -16.71 27.85
C GLN A 572 11.68 -17.37 27.36
N VAL A 573 10.63 -16.59 27.07
CA VAL A 573 9.38 -17.13 26.53
C VAL A 573 9.61 -17.74 25.15
N MET A 574 10.36 -17.07 24.28
CA MET A 574 10.69 -17.56 22.92
C MET A 574 11.36 -18.93 22.94
N LYS A 575 12.24 -19.22 23.91
CA LYS A 575 12.89 -20.53 24.02
C LYS A 575 11.93 -21.70 24.28
N ASN A 576 10.71 -21.40 24.74
CA ASN A 576 9.69 -22.39 25.08
C ASN A 576 8.45 -22.31 24.16
N LEU A 577 8.51 -21.55 23.06
CA LEU A 577 7.50 -21.61 21.99
C LEU A 577 7.66 -22.94 21.20
N PRO A 578 6.58 -23.48 20.62
CA PRO A 578 6.70 -24.56 19.65
C PRO A 578 7.59 -24.11 18.48
N PRO A 579 8.49 -24.93 17.96
CA PRO A 579 9.25 -24.59 16.76
C PRO A 579 8.36 -24.65 15.51
N VAL A 580 8.69 -23.90 14.48
CA VAL A 580 8.17 -24.11 13.12
C VAL A 580 8.61 -25.50 12.66
N LYS A 581 7.67 -26.31 12.14
CA LYS A 581 7.90 -27.71 11.81
C LYS A 581 7.76 -27.97 10.31
N VAL A 582 8.46 -29.01 9.85
CA VAL A 582 8.18 -29.62 8.54
C VAL A 582 7.13 -30.71 8.74
N SER A 583 6.06 -30.68 7.94
CA SER A 583 5.00 -31.67 7.96
C SER A 583 5.55 -33.07 7.62
N PRO A 584 5.43 -34.05 8.49
CA PRO A 584 5.85 -35.42 8.19
C PRO A 584 5.08 -36.08 7.03
N SER A 585 3.82 -35.69 6.85
CA SER A 585 2.95 -36.25 5.81
C SER A 585 3.16 -35.59 4.44
N LEU A 586 3.42 -34.27 4.39
CA LEU A 586 3.46 -33.47 3.17
C LEU A 586 4.87 -33.02 2.78
N GLY A 587 5.80 -32.92 3.74
CA GLY A 587 7.15 -32.39 3.54
C GLY A 587 7.21 -30.87 3.34
N GLY A 588 6.08 -30.16 3.46
CA GLY A 588 5.98 -28.70 3.50
C GLY A 588 6.07 -28.16 4.92
N ILE A 589 5.96 -26.85 5.09
CA ILE A 589 5.80 -26.23 6.41
C ILE A 589 4.45 -26.68 7.00
N GLN A 590 4.46 -27.17 8.24
CA GLN A 590 3.26 -27.59 8.94
C GLN A 590 2.42 -26.38 9.35
N GLU A 591 1.16 -26.31 8.94
CA GLU A 591 0.31 -25.11 9.13
C GLU A 591 -0.26 -25.02 10.56
N TRP A 592 -0.62 -26.15 11.17
CA TRP A 592 -1.19 -26.22 12.53
C TRP A 592 -0.23 -26.93 13.49
N ILE A 593 -0.56 -26.89 14.78
CA ILE A 593 0.26 -27.46 15.83
C ILE A 593 0.51 -28.99 15.64
N GLU A 594 -0.45 -29.70 15.07
CA GLU A 594 -0.32 -31.10 14.68
C GLU A 594 -0.43 -31.21 13.14
N ASP A 595 0.02 -32.33 12.59
CA ASP A 595 0.06 -32.59 11.14
C ASP A 595 -1.33 -33.01 10.62
N TYR A 596 -2.27 -32.05 10.67
CA TYR A 596 -3.65 -32.25 10.21
C TYR A 596 -3.75 -32.22 8.68
N GLN A 597 -4.77 -32.95 8.15
CA GLN A 597 -5.16 -32.82 6.75
C GLN A 597 -5.85 -31.47 6.53
N GLU A 598 -5.42 -30.72 5.51
CA GLU A 598 -6.08 -29.49 5.11
C GLU A 598 -7.49 -29.74 4.57
N ALA A 599 -8.46 -28.90 4.93
CA ALA A 599 -9.80 -28.94 4.36
C ALA A 599 -9.82 -28.35 2.94
N ALA A 600 -8.96 -27.38 2.66
CA ALA A 600 -8.81 -26.74 1.35
C ALA A 600 -7.32 -26.65 0.95
N PRO A 601 -6.74 -27.74 0.37
CA PRO A 601 -5.32 -27.76 0.00
C PRO A 601 -4.90 -26.66 -0.99
N GLY A 602 -5.81 -26.11 -1.77
CA GLY A 602 -5.60 -24.99 -2.70
C GLY A 602 -6.06 -23.64 -2.13
N HIS A 603 -6.17 -23.50 -0.81
CA HIS A 603 -6.65 -22.27 -0.18
C HIS A 603 -5.79 -21.05 -0.57
N ARG A 604 -6.42 -19.87 -0.76
CA ARG A 604 -5.75 -18.64 -1.17
C ARG A 604 -4.78 -18.10 -0.11
N HIS A 605 -5.07 -18.29 1.18
CA HIS A 605 -4.13 -17.95 2.25
C HIS A 605 -3.04 -19.01 2.41
N ILE A 606 -1.79 -18.56 2.57
CA ILE A 606 -0.62 -19.42 2.85
C ILE A 606 0.05 -18.89 4.12
N SER A 607 -0.75 -18.76 5.17
CA SER A 607 -0.42 -18.07 6.42
C SER A 607 0.81 -18.62 7.14
N HIS A 608 1.05 -19.92 7.06
CA HIS A 608 2.21 -20.60 7.64
C HIS A 608 3.55 -20.32 6.93
N LEU A 609 3.53 -19.55 5.83
CA LEU A 609 4.73 -18.99 5.18
C LEU A 609 5.02 -17.53 5.53
N LEU A 610 4.32 -16.96 6.51
CA LEU A 610 4.62 -15.59 6.99
C LEU A 610 6.10 -15.44 7.37
N GLY A 611 6.72 -16.46 7.99
CA GLY A 611 8.14 -16.44 8.34
C GLY A 611 9.10 -16.41 7.15
N LEU A 612 8.64 -16.71 5.92
CA LEU A 612 9.39 -16.51 4.68
C LEU A 612 9.22 -15.07 4.18
N HIS A 613 7.97 -14.58 4.09
CA HIS A 613 7.63 -13.21 3.74
C HIS A 613 6.29 -12.80 4.36
N PRO A 614 6.18 -11.64 5.02
CA PRO A 614 7.20 -10.58 5.20
C PRO A 614 8.22 -10.86 6.31
N GLY A 615 8.07 -11.94 7.07
CA GLY A 615 8.99 -12.32 8.15
C GLY A 615 10.41 -12.64 7.66
N THR A 616 11.29 -12.97 8.63
CA THR A 616 12.73 -13.14 8.41
C THR A 616 13.25 -14.50 8.90
N GLN A 617 12.36 -15.43 9.27
CA GLN A 617 12.70 -16.67 9.95
C GLN A 617 13.08 -17.82 9.00
N ILE A 618 12.55 -17.79 7.76
CA ILE A 618 12.82 -18.80 6.74
C ILE A 618 13.72 -18.18 5.68
N THR A 619 15.01 -18.54 5.73
CA THR A 619 16.04 -17.99 4.86
C THR A 619 16.97 -19.10 4.37
N PRO A 620 17.89 -18.85 3.45
CA PRO A 620 18.94 -19.80 3.10
C PRO A 620 19.76 -20.34 4.28
N SER A 621 19.79 -19.63 5.42
CA SER A 621 20.46 -20.12 6.65
C SER A 621 19.64 -21.13 7.47
N THR A 622 18.37 -21.35 7.10
CA THR A 622 17.49 -22.38 7.65
C THR A 622 17.09 -23.39 6.56
N PRO A 623 18.02 -24.20 6.04
CA PRO A 623 17.87 -24.93 4.78
C PRO A 623 16.70 -25.92 4.78
N ASP A 624 16.40 -26.59 5.89
CA ASP A 624 15.29 -27.53 5.98
C ASP A 624 13.94 -26.80 5.85
N LEU A 625 13.78 -25.68 6.54
CA LEU A 625 12.58 -24.84 6.44
C LEU A 625 12.46 -24.18 5.07
N PHE A 626 13.58 -23.77 4.49
CA PHE A 626 13.64 -23.17 3.16
C PHE A 626 13.15 -24.15 2.07
N ALA A 627 13.63 -25.40 2.11
CA ALA A 627 13.16 -26.46 1.23
C ALA A 627 11.69 -26.82 1.47
N ALA A 628 11.26 -26.85 2.74
CA ALA A 628 9.86 -27.10 3.08
C ALA A 628 8.93 -25.99 2.61
N ALA A 629 9.37 -24.72 2.64
CA ALA A 629 8.62 -23.60 2.11
C ALA A 629 8.40 -23.71 0.58
N GLN A 630 9.43 -24.09 -0.18
CA GLN A 630 9.32 -24.40 -1.61
C GLN A 630 8.28 -25.50 -1.85
N LYS A 631 8.33 -26.56 -1.05
CA LYS A 631 7.39 -27.68 -1.13
C LYS A 631 5.95 -27.23 -0.83
N THR A 632 5.77 -26.37 0.17
CA THR A 632 4.45 -25.82 0.53
C THR A 632 3.81 -25.08 -0.65
N ILE A 633 4.57 -24.18 -1.29
CA ILE A 633 4.07 -23.42 -2.44
C ILE A 633 3.70 -24.37 -3.59
N ALA A 634 4.56 -25.37 -3.88
CA ALA A 634 4.28 -26.33 -4.94
C ALA A 634 3.00 -27.13 -4.69
N LEU A 635 2.75 -27.58 -3.44
CA LEU A 635 1.53 -28.29 -3.05
C LEU A 635 0.29 -27.40 -3.17
N ARG A 636 0.39 -26.15 -2.70
CA ARG A 636 -0.69 -25.16 -2.76
C ARG A 636 -1.09 -24.86 -4.21
N LEU A 637 -0.11 -24.65 -5.07
CA LEU A 637 -0.30 -24.40 -6.51
C LEU A 637 -0.87 -25.61 -7.24
N ALA A 638 -0.37 -26.81 -6.96
CA ALA A 638 -0.89 -28.06 -7.56
C ALA A 638 -2.36 -28.31 -7.22
N SER A 639 -2.86 -27.74 -6.14
CA SER A 639 -4.25 -27.80 -5.69
C SER A 639 -5.09 -26.57 -6.11
N GLY A 640 -4.59 -25.69 -7.01
CA GLY A 640 -5.31 -24.54 -7.53
C GLY A 640 -5.17 -23.25 -6.73
N GLY A 641 -4.21 -23.18 -5.79
CA GLY A 641 -3.93 -21.97 -5.02
C GLY A 641 -3.42 -20.78 -5.84
N GLY A 642 -3.49 -19.57 -5.26
CA GLY A 642 -3.10 -18.34 -5.94
C GLY A 642 -4.09 -17.86 -7.01
N HIS A 643 -5.37 -18.12 -6.81
CA HIS A 643 -6.44 -17.78 -7.76
C HIS A 643 -7.02 -16.38 -7.56
N THR A 644 -6.58 -15.61 -6.54
CA THR A 644 -6.96 -14.22 -6.30
C THR A 644 -5.75 -13.30 -6.45
N GLY A 645 -5.98 -12.01 -6.72
CA GLY A 645 -4.90 -11.05 -6.99
C GLY A 645 -3.87 -10.99 -5.87
N TRP A 646 -4.29 -10.64 -4.65
CA TRP A 646 -3.36 -10.55 -3.52
C TRP A 646 -2.67 -11.89 -3.18
N SER A 647 -3.39 -13.00 -3.32
CA SER A 647 -2.80 -14.32 -3.09
C SER A 647 -1.68 -14.62 -4.09
N ARG A 648 -1.89 -14.26 -5.35
CA ARG A 648 -0.88 -14.35 -6.41
C ARG A 648 0.30 -13.43 -6.13
N ALA A 649 0.03 -12.20 -5.71
CA ALA A 649 1.06 -11.24 -5.30
C ALA A 649 1.92 -11.76 -4.14
N TRP A 650 1.30 -12.43 -3.14
CA TRP A 650 2.07 -13.05 -2.06
C TRP A 650 3.01 -14.15 -2.56
N ILE A 651 2.55 -14.97 -3.51
CA ILE A 651 3.36 -16.03 -4.13
C ILE A 651 4.56 -15.44 -4.88
N ILE A 652 4.40 -14.28 -5.56
CA ILE A 652 5.53 -13.57 -6.19
C ILE A 652 6.59 -13.24 -5.13
N ASN A 653 6.19 -12.67 -3.99
CA ASN A 653 7.09 -12.36 -2.88
C ASN A 653 7.76 -13.62 -2.31
N PHE A 654 7.04 -14.73 -2.18
CA PHE A 654 7.63 -15.98 -1.74
C PHE A 654 8.71 -16.48 -2.68
N TYR A 655 8.46 -16.50 -4.00
CA TYR A 655 9.48 -16.93 -4.94
C TYR A 655 10.68 -15.96 -4.98
N ALA A 656 10.46 -14.66 -4.86
CA ALA A 656 11.55 -13.71 -4.71
C ALA A 656 12.42 -14.02 -3.47
N ARG A 657 11.81 -14.32 -2.31
CA ARG A 657 12.52 -14.72 -1.08
C ARG A 657 13.17 -16.11 -1.17
N LEU A 658 12.64 -16.98 -2.01
CA LEU A 658 13.24 -18.27 -2.34
C LEU A 658 14.36 -18.16 -3.38
N LEU A 659 14.69 -16.95 -3.84
CA LEU A 659 15.72 -16.65 -4.84
C LEU A 659 15.43 -17.31 -6.21
N ASP A 660 14.14 -17.47 -6.53
CA ASP A 660 13.66 -18.12 -7.74
C ASP A 660 12.99 -17.08 -8.65
N GLY A 661 13.81 -16.38 -9.44
CA GLY A 661 13.37 -15.28 -10.29
C GLY A 661 12.44 -15.72 -11.42
N ASP A 662 12.66 -16.90 -12.01
CA ASP A 662 11.85 -17.39 -13.13
C ASP A 662 10.43 -17.73 -12.67
N ASN A 663 10.27 -18.40 -11.53
CA ASN A 663 8.94 -18.62 -10.95
C ASN A 663 8.30 -17.33 -10.46
N ALA A 664 9.05 -16.38 -9.90
CA ALA A 664 8.52 -15.06 -9.55
C ALA A 664 7.96 -14.35 -10.80
N LEU A 665 8.71 -14.31 -11.89
CA LEU A 665 8.27 -13.73 -13.18
C LEU A 665 7.06 -14.47 -13.76
N HIS A 666 7.04 -15.82 -13.71
CA HIS A 666 5.88 -16.60 -14.12
C HIS A 666 4.62 -16.15 -13.37
N HIS A 667 4.72 -15.95 -12.06
CA HIS A 667 3.57 -15.53 -11.26
C HIS A 667 3.20 -14.05 -11.43
N ILE A 668 4.12 -13.16 -11.80
CA ILE A 668 3.79 -11.81 -12.28
C ILE A 668 2.95 -11.92 -13.56
N GLY A 669 3.36 -12.79 -14.48
CA GLY A 669 2.59 -13.07 -15.69
C GLY A 669 1.17 -13.58 -15.41
N GLU A 670 1.02 -14.49 -14.46
CA GLU A 670 -0.29 -15.02 -14.04
C GLU A 670 -1.17 -13.96 -13.36
N LEU A 671 -0.58 -13.04 -12.57
CA LEU A 671 -1.27 -11.89 -11.97
C LEU A 671 -1.84 -10.98 -13.05
N LEU A 672 -1.02 -10.57 -14.02
CA LEU A 672 -1.43 -9.71 -15.12
C LEU A 672 -2.47 -10.40 -16.04
N LYS A 673 -2.39 -11.71 -16.23
CA LYS A 673 -3.32 -12.46 -17.08
C LYS A 673 -4.68 -12.68 -16.45
N LYS A 674 -4.75 -12.97 -15.15
CA LYS A 674 -5.94 -13.52 -14.49
C LYS A 674 -6.60 -12.57 -13.49
N SER A 675 -5.83 -11.65 -12.93
CA SER A 675 -6.25 -10.79 -11.81
C SER A 675 -5.92 -9.33 -12.05
N THR A 676 -6.05 -8.86 -13.30
CA THR A 676 -5.76 -7.46 -13.63
C THR A 676 -6.81 -6.91 -14.60
N HIS A 677 -7.46 -5.83 -14.18
CA HIS A 677 -8.45 -5.07 -14.94
C HIS A 677 -7.82 -4.24 -16.08
N PRO A 678 -8.62 -3.75 -17.04
CA PRO A 678 -8.10 -2.95 -18.16
C PRO A 678 -7.34 -1.68 -17.76
N ASN A 679 -7.64 -1.08 -16.59
CA ASN A 679 -6.91 0.05 -16.03
C ASN A 679 -5.74 -0.35 -15.11
N LEU A 680 -5.35 -1.61 -15.12
CA LEU A 680 -4.32 -2.24 -14.32
C LEU A 680 -4.63 -2.32 -12.80
N PHE A 681 -5.85 -2.06 -12.36
CA PHE A 681 -6.28 -2.42 -11.00
C PHE A 681 -6.25 -3.93 -10.82
N ASP A 682 -5.96 -4.36 -9.60
CA ASP A 682 -6.02 -5.77 -9.21
C ASP A 682 -7.47 -6.27 -9.12
N ASP A 683 -7.65 -7.56 -9.35
CA ASP A 683 -8.93 -8.25 -9.26
C ASP A 683 -8.83 -9.45 -8.33
N HIS A 684 -9.52 -9.36 -7.19
CA HIS A 684 -9.59 -10.48 -6.24
C HIS A 684 -10.35 -11.70 -6.82
N PRO A 685 -11.62 -11.71 -7.41
CA PRO A 685 -12.65 -10.72 -7.72
C PRO A 685 -13.64 -10.45 -6.56
N PRO A 686 -14.35 -9.29 -6.45
CA PRO A 686 -14.11 -8.10 -7.26
C PRO A 686 -12.85 -7.35 -6.83
N PHE A 687 -12.62 -6.14 -7.41
CA PHE A 687 -11.47 -5.28 -7.14
C PHE A 687 -11.09 -5.19 -5.67
N GLN A 688 -9.82 -5.47 -5.39
CA GLN A 688 -9.09 -5.14 -4.17
C GLN A 688 -7.72 -4.60 -4.57
N ILE A 689 -7.20 -3.58 -3.85
CA ILE A 689 -5.96 -2.91 -4.25
C ILE A 689 -4.68 -3.60 -3.78
N ASP A 690 -4.79 -4.48 -2.82
CA ASP A 690 -3.67 -5.15 -2.15
C ASP A 690 -2.81 -5.99 -3.11
N GLY A 691 -3.40 -6.58 -4.15
CA GLY A 691 -2.64 -7.28 -5.20
C GLY A 691 -1.75 -6.34 -6.02
N ASN A 692 -2.16 -5.09 -6.27
CA ASN A 692 -1.29 -4.09 -6.88
C ASN A 692 -0.06 -3.80 -5.99
N PHE A 693 -0.28 -3.60 -4.70
CA PHE A 693 0.79 -3.26 -3.76
C PHE A 693 1.72 -4.44 -3.50
N GLY A 694 1.15 -5.64 -3.27
CA GLY A 694 1.92 -6.86 -3.09
C GLY A 694 2.71 -7.26 -4.33
N GLY A 695 2.16 -7.08 -5.54
CA GLY A 695 2.87 -7.31 -6.79
C GLY A 695 4.06 -6.36 -6.98
N THR A 696 3.87 -5.07 -6.65
CA THR A 696 4.94 -4.06 -6.65
C THR A 696 6.05 -4.42 -5.66
N ALA A 697 5.69 -4.80 -4.43
CA ALA A 697 6.67 -5.26 -3.44
C ALA A 697 7.44 -6.50 -3.91
N GLY A 698 6.75 -7.46 -4.55
CA GLY A 698 7.37 -8.67 -5.08
C GLY A 698 8.41 -8.38 -6.16
N ILE A 699 8.12 -7.44 -7.07
CA ILE A 699 9.09 -7.01 -8.09
C ILE A 699 10.31 -6.33 -7.42
N ALA A 700 10.09 -5.50 -6.39
CA ALA A 700 11.21 -4.91 -5.63
C ALA A 700 12.06 -5.99 -4.93
N GLU A 701 11.43 -6.99 -4.29
CA GLU A 701 12.11 -8.13 -3.65
C GLU A 701 12.92 -8.99 -4.62
N MET A 702 12.54 -9.05 -5.91
CA MET A 702 13.35 -9.72 -6.93
C MET A 702 14.67 -8.99 -7.20
N LEU A 703 14.70 -7.67 -6.98
CA LEU A 703 15.83 -6.80 -7.33
C LEU A 703 16.74 -6.45 -6.13
N VAL A 704 16.15 -6.24 -4.95
CA VAL A 704 16.89 -5.90 -3.72
C VAL A 704 16.20 -6.54 -2.51
N GLN A 705 16.97 -7.25 -1.70
CA GLN A 705 16.55 -7.74 -0.39
C GLN A 705 17.53 -7.26 0.70
N SER A 706 17.01 -6.99 1.90
CA SER A 706 17.84 -6.54 3.02
C SER A 706 17.36 -7.08 4.38
N HIS A 707 16.65 -8.18 4.38
CA HIS A 707 16.08 -8.80 5.59
C HIS A 707 17.03 -9.74 6.34
N ALA A 708 18.19 -10.06 5.78
CA ALA A 708 19.14 -11.06 6.29
C ALA A 708 20.51 -10.45 6.60
N ASP A 709 20.54 -9.27 7.24
CA ASP A 709 21.75 -8.56 7.68
C ASP A 709 22.73 -8.15 6.55
N TYR A 710 22.30 -8.24 5.30
CA TYR A 710 23.03 -7.76 4.12
C TYR A 710 22.07 -7.28 3.05
N ILE A 711 22.54 -6.38 2.20
CA ILE A 711 21.87 -5.97 0.98
C ILE A 711 22.20 -6.97 -0.11
N HIS A 712 21.21 -7.79 -0.50
CA HIS A 712 21.37 -8.75 -1.59
C HIS A 712 20.97 -8.06 -2.90
N LEU A 713 21.94 -7.90 -3.81
CA LEU A 713 21.74 -7.29 -5.12
C LEU A 713 21.29 -8.36 -6.13
N LEU A 714 20.17 -8.13 -6.80
CA LEU A 714 19.57 -8.99 -7.82
C LEU A 714 19.33 -10.44 -7.33
N PRO A 715 18.76 -10.65 -6.13
CA PRO A 715 18.66 -11.97 -5.50
C PRO A 715 17.77 -12.98 -6.28
N ALA A 716 16.82 -12.48 -7.08
CA ALA A 716 15.89 -13.30 -7.84
C ALA A 716 15.67 -12.72 -9.26
N LEU A 717 16.77 -12.43 -9.95
CA LEU A 717 16.72 -11.94 -11.32
C LEU A 717 16.34 -13.09 -12.27
N PRO A 718 15.21 -12.99 -13.01
CA PRO A 718 14.78 -14.05 -13.92
C PRO A 718 15.67 -14.09 -15.18
N GLU A 719 15.77 -15.26 -15.80
CA GLU A 719 16.58 -15.43 -17.02
C GLU A 719 16.11 -14.49 -18.16
N ALA A 720 14.82 -14.22 -18.24
CA ALA A 720 14.25 -13.34 -19.28
C ALA A 720 14.65 -11.85 -19.16
N TRP A 721 15.12 -11.40 -18.02
CA TRP A 721 15.55 -10.01 -17.85
C TRP A 721 17.06 -9.87 -18.09
N HIS A 722 17.49 -10.12 -19.33
CA HIS A 722 18.91 -10.14 -19.71
C HIS A 722 19.65 -8.83 -19.40
N THR A 723 18.99 -7.71 -19.60
CA THR A 723 19.56 -6.37 -19.40
C THR A 723 18.50 -5.49 -18.74
N GLY A 724 18.95 -4.66 -17.82
CA GLY A 724 18.05 -3.70 -17.18
C GLY A 724 18.73 -2.86 -16.12
N SER A 725 17.93 -2.04 -15.47
CA SER A 725 18.38 -1.19 -14.37
C SER A 725 17.23 -0.83 -13.43
N PHE A 726 17.60 -0.50 -12.20
CA PHE A 726 16.73 0.24 -11.29
C PHE A 726 17.50 1.34 -10.57
N LYS A 727 16.79 2.38 -10.14
CA LYS A 727 17.34 3.47 -9.33
C LYS A 727 16.48 3.73 -8.13
N GLY A 728 17.09 4.03 -6.98
CA GLY A 728 16.47 4.62 -5.82
C GLY A 728 15.62 3.68 -4.95
N LEU A 729 15.71 2.35 -5.11
CA LEU A 729 15.13 1.43 -4.14
C LEU A 729 15.83 1.57 -2.79
N LYS A 730 15.11 1.29 -1.71
CA LYS A 730 15.65 1.39 -0.35
C LYS A 730 15.99 0.04 0.23
N ALA A 731 16.95 0.05 1.14
CA ALA A 731 17.32 -1.09 1.98
C ALA A 731 17.39 -0.68 3.44
N ARG A 732 17.19 -1.64 4.35
CA ARG A 732 17.29 -1.43 5.81
C ARG A 732 18.66 -0.85 6.18
N GLY A 733 18.73 -0.02 7.21
CA GLY A 733 19.90 0.78 7.54
C GLY A 733 19.93 2.15 6.86
N ASN A 734 18.83 2.54 6.20
CA ASN A 734 18.66 3.78 5.45
C ASN A 734 19.60 3.91 4.27
N PHE A 735 19.73 2.84 3.49
CA PHE A 735 20.48 2.85 2.24
C PHE A 735 19.57 3.06 1.04
N GLU A 736 20.02 3.86 0.07
CA GLU A 736 19.42 3.99 -1.25
C GLU A 736 20.27 3.24 -2.27
N VAL A 737 19.64 2.36 -3.05
CA VAL A 737 20.31 1.40 -3.92
C VAL A 737 19.89 1.62 -5.36
N SER A 738 20.88 1.66 -6.26
CA SER A 738 20.66 1.65 -7.71
C SER A 738 21.55 0.57 -8.33
N CYS A 739 21.11 -0.04 -9.43
CA CYS A 739 21.82 -1.16 -10.02
C CYS A 739 21.58 -1.23 -11.53
N THR A 740 22.61 -1.69 -12.25
CA THR A 740 22.54 -2.06 -13.67
C THR A 740 23.04 -3.49 -13.85
N TRP A 741 22.41 -4.24 -14.74
CA TRP A 741 22.84 -5.59 -15.10
C TRP A 741 22.82 -5.80 -16.60
N ASN A 742 23.63 -6.73 -17.06
CA ASN A 742 23.69 -7.16 -18.45
C ASN A 742 24.06 -8.65 -18.48
N GLU A 743 23.47 -9.40 -19.44
CA GLU A 743 23.61 -10.86 -19.51
C GLU A 743 23.27 -11.55 -18.17
N ASN A 744 22.19 -11.07 -17.52
CA ASN A 744 21.73 -11.53 -16.20
C ASN A 744 22.77 -11.41 -15.07
N LYS A 745 23.77 -10.54 -15.20
CA LYS A 745 24.83 -10.33 -14.22
C LYS A 745 24.94 -8.87 -13.83
N LEU A 746 25.12 -8.65 -12.53
CA LEU A 746 25.46 -7.32 -12.00
C LEU A 746 26.62 -6.73 -12.79
N GLN A 747 26.48 -5.50 -13.24
CA GLN A 747 27.55 -4.70 -13.87
C GLN A 747 28.08 -3.66 -12.89
N GLU A 748 27.19 -2.83 -12.41
CA GLU A 748 27.49 -1.78 -11.46
C GLU A 748 26.29 -1.55 -10.53
N ALA A 749 26.56 -1.28 -9.26
CA ALA A 749 25.57 -0.75 -8.36
C ALA A 749 26.11 0.49 -7.65
N SER A 750 25.22 1.34 -7.19
CA SER A 750 25.53 2.43 -6.28
C SER A 750 24.69 2.32 -5.02
N ILE A 751 25.31 2.53 -3.87
CA ILE A 751 24.66 2.51 -2.55
C ILE A 751 24.98 3.84 -1.86
N THR A 752 23.95 4.64 -1.63
CA THR A 752 24.07 5.88 -0.85
C THR A 752 23.67 5.58 0.59
N SER A 753 24.57 5.81 1.53
CA SER A 753 24.30 5.68 2.96
C SER A 753 23.71 6.98 3.50
N LEU A 754 22.44 6.95 3.94
CA LEU A 754 21.78 8.15 4.47
C LEU A 754 21.91 8.28 6.00
N ALA A 755 22.30 7.20 6.69
CA ALA A 755 22.45 7.17 8.15
C ALA A 755 23.86 6.82 8.65
N GLY A 756 24.84 6.59 7.76
CA GLY A 756 26.23 6.27 8.12
C GLY A 756 26.39 4.92 8.85
N LYS A 757 25.52 3.95 8.55
CA LYS A 757 25.58 2.59 9.13
C LYS A 757 26.60 1.75 8.37
N ASP A 758 27.18 0.76 9.04
CA ASP A 758 27.98 -0.26 8.36
C ASP A 758 27.15 -0.96 7.28
N CYS A 759 27.72 -1.18 6.11
CA CYS A 759 27.06 -1.79 4.97
C CYS A 759 27.63 -3.19 4.70
N SER A 760 26.73 -4.17 4.63
CA SER A 760 27.04 -5.52 4.16
C SER A 760 26.32 -5.75 2.83
N ILE A 761 27.03 -6.28 1.83
CA ILE A 761 26.48 -6.58 0.50
C ILE A 761 26.69 -8.05 0.20
N ARG A 762 25.71 -8.67 -0.45
CA ARG A 762 25.83 -9.98 -1.11
C ARG A 762 25.54 -9.84 -2.60
N SER A 763 26.31 -10.55 -3.43
CA SER A 763 26.08 -10.65 -4.89
C SER A 763 26.44 -12.06 -5.40
N GLU A 764 25.98 -12.42 -6.60
CA GLU A 764 26.31 -13.69 -7.26
C GLU A 764 27.66 -13.65 -8.01
N VAL A 765 28.23 -12.47 -8.18
CA VAL A 765 29.49 -12.23 -8.86
C VAL A 765 30.47 -11.50 -7.95
N PRO A 766 31.79 -11.70 -8.10
CA PRO A 766 32.78 -10.99 -7.30
C PRO A 766 32.74 -9.48 -7.55
N VAL A 767 32.77 -8.70 -6.47
CA VAL A 767 32.61 -7.24 -6.52
C VAL A 767 33.68 -6.54 -5.68
N LYS A 768 33.98 -5.29 -6.06
CA LYS A 768 34.77 -4.33 -5.32
C LYS A 768 34.01 -3.08 -5.02
N VAL A 769 34.29 -2.45 -3.89
CA VAL A 769 33.67 -1.19 -3.47
C VAL A 769 34.64 -0.04 -3.63
N TRP A 770 34.14 1.03 -4.21
CA TRP A 770 34.86 2.26 -4.46
C TRP A 770 34.16 3.43 -3.74
N ALA A 771 34.97 4.24 -3.06
CA ALA A 771 34.54 5.51 -2.49
C ALA A 771 35.52 6.60 -2.95
N ASN A 772 35.01 7.75 -3.42
CA ASN A 772 35.81 8.89 -3.88
C ASN A 772 36.93 8.50 -4.89
N GLY A 773 36.60 7.56 -5.82
CA GLY A 773 37.50 7.06 -6.85
C GLY A 773 38.59 6.11 -6.37
N LYS A 774 38.56 5.65 -5.12
CA LYS A 774 39.51 4.69 -4.55
C LYS A 774 38.79 3.40 -4.17
N GLU A 775 39.41 2.26 -4.47
CA GLU A 775 39.01 0.96 -3.96
C GLU A 775 39.20 0.92 -2.44
N ILE A 776 38.15 0.58 -1.71
CA ILE A 776 38.15 0.53 -0.23
C ILE A 776 37.97 -0.88 0.32
N ALA A 777 37.32 -1.76 -0.45
CA ALA A 777 37.08 -3.14 -0.04
C ALA A 777 36.86 -4.05 -1.26
N SER A 778 37.05 -5.36 -1.08
CA SER A 778 36.77 -6.40 -2.08
C SER A 778 36.05 -7.58 -1.43
N SER A 779 35.16 -8.22 -2.20
CA SER A 779 34.34 -9.34 -1.72
C SER A 779 35.12 -10.60 -1.48
N THR A 780 34.62 -11.43 -0.57
CA THR A 780 35.08 -12.79 -0.31
C THR A 780 34.00 -13.80 -0.67
N SER A 781 34.39 -14.97 -1.17
CA SER A 781 33.41 -16.01 -1.52
C SER A 781 32.85 -16.69 -0.28
N VAL A 782 31.56 -16.91 -0.27
CA VAL A 782 30.80 -17.61 0.79
C VAL A 782 29.91 -18.64 0.13
N THR A 783 29.85 -19.85 0.69
CA THR A 783 28.95 -20.91 0.21
C THR A 783 27.72 -20.98 1.12
N ALA A 784 26.51 -20.85 0.54
CA ALA A 784 25.26 -21.04 1.25
C ALA A 784 24.28 -21.86 0.38
N ASN A 785 23.67 -22.89 0.95
CA ASN A 785 22.74 -23.80 0.25
C ASN A 785 23.27 -24.36 -1.08
N GLY A 786 24.56 -24.67 -1.12
CA GLY A 786 25.20 -25.22 -2.33
C GLY A 786 25.58 -24.18 -3.40
N ASN A 787 25.19 -22.92 -3.24
CA ASN A 787 25.52 -21.82 -4.14
C ASN A 787 26.71 -21.02 -3.61
N THR A 788 27.50 -20.46 -4.53
CA THR A 788 28.58 -19.54 -4.18
C THR A 788 28.10 -18.11 -4.33
N TYR A 789 28.24 -17.34 -3.25
CA TYR A 789 27.98 -15.90 -3.21
C TYR A 789 29.27 -15.14 -2.87
N TYR A 790 29.27 -13.85 -3.06
CA TYR A 790 30.34 -12.94 -2.75
C TYR A 790 29.85 -11.89 -1.77
N GLU A 791 30.45 -11.85 -0.58
CA GLU A 791 30.09 -10.91 0.48
C GLU A 791 31.18 -9.90 0.74
N ILE A 792 30.75 -8.69 1.10
CA ILE A 792 31.64 -7.60 1.46
C ILE A 792 31.00 -6.77 2.56
N HIS A 793 31.82 -6.39 3.55
CA HIS A 793 31.43 -5.53 4.66
C HIS A 793 32.36 -4.33 4.75
N PHE A 794 31.80 -3.12 4.92
CA PHE A 794 32.57 -1.89 5.02
C PHE A 794 31.80 -0.80 5.81
N PRO A 795 32.53 0.09 6.53
CA PRO A 795 31.92 1.23 7.19
C PRO A 795 31.48 2.28 6.16
N THR A 796 30.42 3.00 6.47
CA THR A 796 29.94 4.08 5.61
C THR A 796 29.86 5.42 6.36
N GLU A 797 29.86 6.51 5.59
CA GLU A 797 29.62 7.87 6.09
C GLU A 797 28.27 8.37 5.59
N THR A 798 27.62 9.24 6.40
CA THR A 798 26.30 9.79 6.05
C THR A 798 26.37 10.62 4.79
N ASN A 799 25.42 10.38 3.85
CA ASN A 799 25.29 11.00 2.54
C ASN A 799 26.43 10.68 1.55
N GLU A 800 27.29 9.70 1.85
CA GLU A 800 28.28 9.21 0.90
C GLU A 800 27.70 8.11 0.00
N THR A 801 28.15 8.13 -1.27
CA THR A 801 27.77 7.11 -2.27
C THR A 801 28.95 6.20 -2.56
N TYR A 802 28.71 4.92 -2.47
CA TYR A 802 29.65 3.84 -2.72
C TYR A 802 29.31 3.16 -4.03
N ILE A 803 30.31 3.00 -4.90
CA ILE A 803 30.14 2.34 -6.21
C ILE A 803 30.65 0.90 -6.10
N ILE A 804 29.82 -0.03 -6.48
CA ILE A 804 30.09 -1.46 -6.49
C ILE A 804 30.29 -1.90 -7.94
N LYS A 805 31.45 -2.47 -8.25
CA LYS A 805 31.80 -2.92 -9.61
C LYS A 805 32.24 -4.37 -9.60
N THR A 806 31.88 -5.08 -10.64
CA THR A 806 32.38 -6.43 -10.94
C THR A 806 33.81 -6.36 -11.48
N TYR A 807 34.59 -7.43 -11.35
CA TYR A 807 35.95 -7.52 -11.83
C TYR A 807 36.33 -8.92 -12.33
#